data_f7e4e39b313108657b2bca57b36da12e
#
_entry.id   f7e4e39b313108657b2bca57b36da12e
#
_cell.length_a   1.000
_cell.length_b   1.000
_cell.length_c   1.000
_cell.angle_alpha   90.00
_cell.angle_beta   90.00
_cell.angle_gamma   90.00
#
_symmetry.space_group_name_H-M   'P 1'
#
loop_
_entity.id
_entity.type
_entity.pdbx_description
1 polymer ?
#
loop_
_entity_poly.entity_id
_entity_poly.type
_entity_poly.pdbx_seq_one_letter_code
_entity_poly.pdbx_strand_id
1 'polypeptide(L)'
;MDRQDSSQNDSSSSDSDSESLSSTSKSDIRMSVDSESDAGLREKRNRSQSDSLSEDGSPPKRLRHSMSSMESATGDDTTDDHTDHENQQSSDIDDVPSGSSLVRPRQEMGYTDTKAAKMMALMGYKAGHGLGKEAQGRVEPVEVSKQRGRRGLGLSMQGLEPAKLEWISDKENINVEETPKWLENTHVNSLEISEEFMQEGKRKLTLDDESKFCSLKILQGVLKNKSTFDALDGQELRRAVQRSNPFETIHGGIFLNRAAMKMANMDRVFDFMFTDPKDQSGNKILKRNELLYFADVCAGPGGFSEYVLWRHKWKAKGFGFTLRSENDFKLGDFYAGPCESFEPHYGVKIEDNMGTGDVFDTANQDEFSKFVLQNTDGLGVHFMMADGGFSVEGQENIQEILSKQLYLCQFLVALLIVRPGGHFVCKLFDLFTPFSVGLVYLMFRSFERISIHKPNTSRPANSERYIICKWKRPDCEDITKYMYNINKHLNALGRDSERDVTSVVPLNIIKEDKAFFDYVLDSNYSIGYNQIVALQKVIAFCRDTSLEELKQGDLRKKCLDYWRVPAEARKAPPRLNADEAFPAILSSPNLNEGGKVIPAEIIYNSSEKELTLINMPEIFDSIYNWHCAVLGNPPKSENSLTFFLGCGRHKVFYLHNRRWSKLPGTIKLELSAKTLLLGEIVKEIKGERQRQVWIYTLHIVDAICLGGIDIRHLHIEERVKQCEMFAKAMNKPSRSDLAQIHVKELFHLENIFDIHARLKSKIMKNNKKQEVFELNRDDACFVPEGLIFFNATQAPWARHISKKTNYKYYFHKGTSKSLYELPKDASKNFGNSYAERAVNWWNSKNLASITLSDVMYYVSEKCDSAASNRYKTQQT
;
A
#
# COMPACT_ATOMS: atom_id res chain seq x y z
N MET A 1 16.51 -37.68 -49.92
CA MET A 1 17.84 -37.67 -50.62
C MET A 1 18.72 -36.97 -49.66
N ASP A 2 19.25 -37.69 -48.82
CA ASP A 2 20.63 -38.30 -48.75
C ASP A 2 21.59 -37.27 -48.22
N ARG A 3 21.96 -37.52 -47.05
CA ARG A 3 23.05 -38.27 -46.38
C ARG A 3 24.21 -37.37 -46.05
N GLN A 4 24.50 -37.42 -44.84
CA GLN A 4 25.54 -38.15 -44.03
C GLN A 4 26.84 -37.35 -43.93
N ASP A 5 27.49 -37.25 -42.92
CA ASP A 5 27.93 -37.98 -41.74
C ASP A 5 29.30 -37.47 -41.34
N SER A 6 29.58 -37.43 -40.19
CA SER A 6 30.41 -38.12 -39.19
C SER A 6 31.61 -37.28 -38.83
N SER A 7 32.01 -37.17 -37.68
CA SER A 7 32.40 -37.96 -36.54
C SER A 7 33.69 -37.45 -35.95
N GLN A 8 33.69 -37.35 -34.64
CA GLN A 8 34.62 -37.94 -33.71
C GLN A 8 36.02 -37.32 -33.51
N ASN A 9 36.24 -37.10 -32.31
CA ASN A 9 37.09 -37.62 -31.21
C ASN A 9 38.40 -36.83 -31.04
N ASP A 10 38.98 -36.65 -29.99
CA ASP A 10 39.13 -37.19 -28.66
C ASP A 10 40.19 -36.39 -27.89
N SER A 11 39.96 -36.28 -26.62
CA SER A 11 40.86 -36.55 -25.51
C SER A 11 42.08 -35.70 -25.17
N SER A 12 42.08 -35.48 -23.91
CA SER A 12 43.19 -35.59 -22.92
C SER A 12 43.99 -34.35 -22.55
N SER A 13 43.74 -33.90 -21.36
CA SER A 13 44.56 -34.03 -20.14
C SER A 13 45.79 -33.15 -19.99
N SER A 14 45.83 -32.66 -18.83
CA SER A 14 46.93 -32.54 -17.86
C SER A 14 47.45 -31.13 -17.55
N ASP A 15 47.19 -30.82 -16.31
CA ASP A 15 48.08 -30.36 -15.24
C ASP A 15 49.06 -29.18 -15.41
N SER A 16 48.96 -28.40 -14.44
CA SER A 16 49.95 -27.93 -13.48
C SER A 16 50.21 -26.41 -13.44
N ASP A 17 49.95 -25.95 -12.26
CA ASP A 17 50.77 -25.10 -11.39
C ASP A 17 51.14 -23.66 -11.69
N SER A 18 50.84 -22.92 -10.70
CA SER A 18 51.66 -21.96 -9.92
C SER A 18 51.42 -20.47 -10.15
N GLU A 19 50.98 -19.88 -9.01
CA GLU A 19 51.40 -18.65 -8.37
C GLU A 19 51.50 -17.34 -9.19
N SER A 20 50.72 -16.34 -8.80
CA SER A 20 51.24 -15.24 -7.95
C SER A 20 50.21 -14.12 -7.80
N LEU A 21 49.95 -13.81 -6.55
CA LEU A 21 49.60 -12.53 -5.92
C LEU A 21 49.54 -11.28 -6.79
N SER A 22 48.36 -10.66 -6.81
CA SER A 22 48.30 -9.23 -6.59
C SER A 22 46.91 -8.82 -6.05
N SER A 23 46.96 -8.29 -4.84
CA SER A 23 45.90 -7.62 -4.12
C SER A 23 45.40 -6.37 -4.85
N THR A 24 44.10 -6.27 -5.11
CA THR A 24 43.47 -4.98 -5.29
C THR A 24 42.22 -4.90 -4.43
N SER A 25 42.32 -3.98 -3.53
CA SER A 25 41.34 -3.57 -2.56
C SER A 25 40.00 -3.21 -3.20
N LYS A 26 38.94 -3.93 -2.80
CA LYS A 26 37.55 -3.48 -2.94
C LYS A 26 37.29 -2.42 -1.87
N SER A 27 37.11 -1.19 -2.27
CA SER A 27 36.54 -0.15 -1.45
C SER A 27 35.02 -0.28 -1.43
N ASP A 28 34.49 -0.84 -0.35
CA ASP A 28 33.09 -0.77 -0.03
C ASP A 28 32.71 0.66 0.34
N ILE A 29 31.99 1.33 -0.55
CA ILE A 29 31.30 2.57 -0.20
C ILE A 29 29.94 2.20 0.38
N ARG A 30 29.90 2.15 1.71
CA ARG A 30 28.66 2.11 2.49
C ARG A 30 27.95 3.45 2.33
N MET A 31 26.72 3.43 1.84
CA MET A 31 25.78 4.52 2.04
C MET A 31 25.42 4.57 3.53
N SER A 32 25.93 5.54 4.26
CA SER A 32 25.47 5.87 5.59
C SER A 32 24.20 6.69 5.49
N VAL A 33 23.12 6.13 5.97
CA VAL A 33 21.89 6.88 6.27
C VAL A 33 21.89 7.07 7.77
N ASP A 34 22.24 8.28 8.21
CA ASP A 34 22.20 8.64 9.63
C ASP A 34 20.76 8.78 10.10
N SER A 35 20.37 7.90 11.01
CA SER A 35 19.19 8.08 11.86
C SER A 35 19.67 8.12 13.30
N GLU A 36 19.58 9.28 13.92
CA GLU A 36 19.77 9.42 15.35
C GLU A 36 18.63 8.75 16.12
N SER A 37 18.96 7.76 16.91
CA SER A 37 18.13 7.26 18.02
C SER A 37 18.83 7.54 19.33
N ASP A 38 18.20 8.37 20.13
CA ASP A 38 18.58 8.71 21.49
C ASP A 38 18.36 7.53 22.43
N ALA A 39 19.41 7.09 23.11
CA ALA A 39 19.30 6.20 24.27
C ALA A 39 20.36 6.56 25.28
N GLY A 40 19.89 7.18 26.35
CA GLY A 40 20.74 7.58 27.48
C GLY A 40 21.28 6.40 28.29
N LEU A 41 22.50 6.56 28.75
CA LEU A 41 22.99 5.91 29.96
C LEU A 41 24.00 6.79 30.72
N ARG A 42 23.72 6.89 31.99
CA ARG A 42 24.56 7.53 33.01
C ARG A 42 25.86 6.73 33.22
N GLU A 43 26.98 7.40 33.46
CA GLU A 43 27.73 7.34 34.72
C GLU A 43 29.10 8.04 34.72
N LYS A 44 29.27 8.84 35.79
CA LYS A 44 30.42 9.11 36.68
C LYS A 44 31.78 9.59 36.15
N ARG A 45 32.02 10.79 36.60
CA ARG A 45 33.27 11.43 37.10
C ARG A 45 34.57 10.61 37.12
N ASN A 46 35.64 11.21 36.56
CA ASN A 46 36.80 11.57 37.43
C ASN A 46 37.75 12.59 36.76
N ARG A 47 38.33 13.41 37.64
CA ARG A 47 39.29 14.51 37.41
C ARG A 47 40.67 13.95 37.07
N SER A 48 41.42 14.68 36.21
CA SER A 48 42.77 15.15 36.60
C SER A 48 43.31 16.10 35.53
N GLN A 49 43.99 17.09 36.02
CA GLN A 49 44.68 18.22 35.36
C GLN A 49 45.91 17.78 34.53
N SER A 50 46.23 18.52 33.45
CA SER A 50 47.54 19.19 33.33
C SER A 50 47.59 19.99 32.04
N ASP A 51 48.17 21.16 32.18
CA ASP A 51 48.49 22.22 31.22
C ASP A 51 49.37 21.79 30.03
N SER A 52 49.15 22.41 28.87
CA SER A 52 50.23 23.16 28.17
C SER A 52 49.70 23.82 26.88
N LEU A 53 50.13 25.03 26.69
CA LEU A 53 49.94 25.98 25.64
C LEU A 53 50.49 25.51 24.26
N SER A 54 49.79 25.81 23.14
CA SER A 54 50.37 26.40 21.96
C SER A 54 49.27 26.91 21.01
N GLU A 55 49.45 28.15 20.59
CA GLU A 55 48.70 28.87 19.56
C GLU A 55 48.87 28.22 18.19
N ASP A 56 47.75 28.06 17.44
CA ASP A 56 47.79 28.45 16.04
C ASP A 56 46.31 28.54 15.50
N GLY A 57 46.11 29.59 14.73
CA GLY A 57 44.81 30.02 14.28
C GLY A 57 44.28 29.25 13.05
N SER A 58 43.06 28.88 13.12
CA SER A 58 42.24 28.54 11.95
C SER A 58 40.78 28.93 12.17
N PRO A 59 40.07 29.45 11.19
CA PRO A 59 38.73 30.01 11.38
C PRO A 59 37.66 28.94 11.59
N PRO A 60 36.53 29.26 12.24
CA PRO A 60 35.51 28.27 12.61
C PRO A 60 34.75 27.76 11.38
N LYS A 61 34.68 26.46 11.23
CA LYS A 61 33.82 25.76 10.28
C LYS A 61 32.35 26.09 10.57
N ARG A 62 31.70 26.78 9.62
CA ARG A 62 30.26 27.00 9.61
C ARG A 62 29.54 25.65 9.51
N LEU A 63 28.75 25.33 10.49
CA LEU A 63 27.73 24.27 10.43
C LEU A 63 26.60 24.70 9.46
N ARG A 64 26.62 24.14 8.26
CA ARG A 64 25.48 24.25 7.36
C ARG A 64 24.39 23.27 7.80
N HIS A 65 23.25 23.78 8.18
CA HIS A 65 22.02 22.99 8.42
C HIS A 65 21.19 22.99 7.14
N SER A 66 20.82 21.82 6.69
CA SER A 66 20.13 21.60 5.43
C SER A 66 18.60 21.53 5.57
N MET A 67 17.91 21.89 4.49
CA MET A 67 16.45 21.80 4.39
C MET A 67 15.91 20.37 4.23
N SER A 68 16.72 19.41 3.82
CA SER A 68 16.28 18.03 3.57
C SER A 68 15.91 17.28 4.84
N SER A 69 16.50 17.66 5.98
CA SER A 69 16.11 17.12 7.29
C SER A 69 14.69 17.47 7.73
N MET A 70 14.01 18.34 6.97
CA MET A 70 12.61 18.69 7.24
C MET A 70 11.57 17.67 6.74
N GLU A 71 11.96 16.79 5.81
CA GLU A 71 11.01 15.81 5.25
C GLU A 71 10.97 14.48 6.03
N SER A 72 12.02 14.16 6.79
CA SER A 72 12.17 12.88 7.49
C SER A 72 11.95 12.94 9.01
N ALA A 73 11.70 14.11 9.59
CA ALA A 73 11.46 14.24 11.02
C ALA A 73 10.01 13.90 11.37
N THR A 74 9.68 12.62 11.42
CA THR A 74 8.59 12.10 12.24
C THR A 74 9.13 11.87 13.65
N GLY A 75 9.34 12.92 14.40
CA GLY A 75 9.60 12.84 15.83
C GLY A 75 8.31 12.53 16.56
N ASP A 76 8.26 11.39 17.20
CA ASP A 76 7.35 11.11 18.29
C ASP A 76 7.63 12.09 19.43
N ASP A 77 6.74 13.04 19.63
CA ASP A 77 6.62 13.73 20.91
C ASP A 77 5.46 13.07 21.67
N THR A 78 5.80 12.04 22.41
CA THR A 78 5.00 11.57 23.55
C THR A 78 5.42 12.37 24.77
N THR A 79 4.64 13.34 25.13
CA THR A 79 4.61 13.82 26.51
C THR A 79 3.33 13.33 27.15
N ASP A 80 3.48 12.34 28.02
CA ASP A 80 2.56 12.05 29.11
C ASP A 80 2.32 13.31 29.92
N ASP A 81 1.07 13.63 30.11
CA ASP A 81 0.66 14.28 31.35
C ASP A 81 -0.71 13.77 31.81
N HIS A 82 -0.64 12.99 32.88
CA HIS A 82 -1.78 12.60 33.69
C HIS A 82 -2.24 13.79 34.46
N THR A 83 -3.54 14.04 34.50
CA THR A 83 -4.28 14.14 35.78
C THR A 83 -5.77 14.25 35.53
N ASP A 84 -6.45 13.49 36.35
CA ASP A 84 -7.89 13.33 36.54
C ASP A 84 -8.60 14.62 36.99
N HIS A 85 -9.88 14.57 36.79
CA HIS A 85 -11.07 14.86 37.59
C HIS A 85 -12.13 15.69 36.89
N GLU A 86 -13.18 15.01 36.64
CA GLU A 86 -14.61 15.11 37.04
C GLU A 86 -15.25 16.50 37.09
N ASN A 87 -16.34 16.53 36.44
CA ASN A 87 -17.71 16.83 36.87
C ASN A 87 -18.46 18.03 36.27
N GLN A 88 -19.51 17.62 35.64
CA GLN A 88 -20.94 18.03 35.73
C GLN A 88 -21.42 19.39 35.17
N GLN A 89 -22.30 19.16 34.20
CA GLN A 89 -23.71 19.64 34.06
C GLN A 89 -23.94 21.13 33.73
N SER A 90 -24.56 21.32 32.69
CA SER A 90 -25.96 21.56 32.35
C SER A 90 -26.24 22.84 31.60
N SER A 91 -27.01 22.66 30.61
CA SER A 91 -28.24 23.36 30.16
C SER A 91 -28.14 24.69 29.46
N ASP A 92 -28.54 24.64 28.26
CA ASP A 92 -29.68 25.31 27.60
C ASP A 92 -29.64 26.79 27.23
N ILE A 93 -29.95 26.94 25.94
CA ILE A 93 -30.95 27.84 25.32
C ILE A 93 -30.44 29.13 24.65
N ASP A 94 -30.59 29.09 23.35
CA ASP A 94 -31.19 30.03 22.39
C ASP A 94 -30.61 31.40 22.02
N ASP A 95 -30.67 31.56 20.74
CA ASP A 95 -31.06 32.72 19.91
C ASP A 95 -30.01 33.74 19.43
N VAL A 96 -29.95 33.75 18.08
CA VAL A 96 -29.45 34.79 17.16
C VAL A 96 -30.36 36.04 17.24
N PRO A 97 -29.92 37.29 17.00
CA PRO A 97 -29.58 37.75 15.68
C PRO A 97 -28.49 38.84 15.52
N SER A 98 -28.04 38.87 14.25
CA SER A 98 -27.35 39.92 13.48
C SER A 98 -27.31 41.36 14.00
N GLY A 99 -26.15 41.99 13.79
CA GLY A 99 -26.13 43.43 13.57
C GLY A 99 -24.88 44.19 13.95
N SER A 100 -24.22 44.74 12.94
CA SER A 100 -23.42 45.94 12.88
C SER A 100 -22.20 46.19 13.78
N SER A 101 -21.15 46.51 13.10
CA SER A 101 -19.91 47.22 13.50
C SER A 101 -20.10 48.23 14.60
N LEU A 102 -19.24 48.22 15.57
CA LEU A 102 -18.71 49.40 16.24
C LEU A 102 -17.43 49.05 17.00
N VAL A 103 -16.36 49.69 16.63
CA VAL A 103 -15.10 49.76 17.36
C VAL A 103 -15.36 50.21 18.79
N ARG A 104 -14.95 49.33 19.75
CA ARG A 104 -14.83 49.75 21.15
C ARG A 104 -13.39 49.71 21.60
N PRO A 105 -12.94 50.66 22.41
CA PRO A 105 -11.57 50.74 22.88
C PRO A 105 -11.29 49.61 23.88
N ARG A 106 -10.08 49.09 23.80
CA ARG A 106 -9.50 48.06 24.66
C ARG A 106 -9.57 48.52 26.12
N GLN A 107 -10.42 47.92 26.89
CA GLN A 107 -10.35 48.05 28.36
C GLN A 107 -9.13 47.28 28.87
N GLU A 108 -8.31 47.93 29.65
CA GLU A 108 -7.21 47.34 30.43
C GLU A 108 -7.75 46.24 31.31
N MET A 109 -7.41 44.98 30.94
CA MET A 109 -7.63 43.86 31.85
C MET A 109 -6.61 43.94 32.97
N GLY A 110 -7.13 44.15 34.18
CA GLY A 110 -6.36 44.17 35.40
C GLY A 110 -5.52 42.92 35.60
N TYR A 111 -4.30 43.09 36.02
CA TYR A 111 -3.21 42.12 36.25
C TYR A 111 -3.52 41.00 37.27
N THR A 112 -4.76 40.87 37.76
CA THR A 112 -5.10 40.07 38.94
C THR A 112 -5.31 38.58 38.73
N ASP A 113 -5.38 38.09 37.48
CA ASP A 113 -5.81 36.68 37.24
C ASP A 113 -4.81 35.80 36.49
N THR A 114 -3.57 36.20 36.31
CA THR A 114 -2.54 35.36 35.66
C THR A 114 -1.79 34.49 36.67
N LYS A 115 -1.33 33.29 36.26
CA LYS A 115 -0.42 32.44 37.08
C LYS A 115 0.80 33.22 37.60
N ALA A 116 1.29 34.17 36.81
CA ALA A 116 2.41 35.05 37.19
C ALA A 116 2.05 35.98 38.32
N ALA A 117 0.87 36.62 38.30
CA ALA A 117 0.40 37.49 39.38
C ALA A 117 0.18 36.72 40.69
N LYS A 118 -0.32 35.48 40.63
CA LYS A 118 -0.47 34.62 41.81
C LYS A 118 0.90 34.21 42.37
N MET A 119 1.90 34.00 41.56
CA MET A 119 3.25 33.65 41.94
C MET A 119 3.99 34.88 42.55
N MET A 120 3.79 36.07 41.97
CA MET A 120 4.31 37.32 42.53
C MET A 120 3.71 37.65 43.88
N ALA A 121 2.42 37.42 44.08
CA ALA A 121 1.74 37.60 45.37
C ALA A 121 2.26 36.62 46.44
N LEU A 122 2.55 35.36 46.06
CA LEU A 122 3.19 34.38 46.94
C LEU A 122 4.63 34.77 47.34
N MET A 123 5.33 35.53 46.48
CA MET A 123 6.67 36.08 46.76
C MET A 123 6.64 37.41 47.50
N GLY A 124 5.47 37.86 48.00
CA GLY A 124 5.32 39.06 48.83
C GLY A 124 5.10 40.36 48.03
N TYR A 125 4.84 40.28 46.74
CA TYR A 125 4.50 41.47 45.94
C TYR A 125 3.13 42.02 46.29
N LYS A 126 3.08 43.32 46.58
CA LYS A 126 1.85 44.10 46.76
C LYS A 126 1.79 45.16 45.66
N ALA A 127 0.66 45.26 44.99
CA ALA A 127 0.47 46.27 43.96
C ALA A 127 0.74 47.68 44.50
N GLY A 128 1.61 48.40 43.78
CA GLY A 128 1.99 49.77 44.22
C GLY A 128 3.25 49.86 45.16
N HIS A 129 3.85 48.71 45.48
CA HIS A 129 5.10 48.67 46.29
C HIS A 129 6.19 47.89 45.55
N GLY A 130 7.43 48.35 45.61
CA GLY A 130 8.60 47.69 45.07
C GLY A 130 8.94 46.39 45.85
N LEU A 131 9.52 45.40 45.17
CA LEU A 131 10.04 44.17 45.78
C LEU A 131 11.37 44.47 46.52
N GLY A 132 11.56 43.88 47.71
CA GLY A 132 12.77 43.98 48.54
C GLY A 132 12.44 44.29 49.95
N LYS A 133 13.38 44.03 50.90
CA LYS A 133 13.21 44.21 52.36
C LYS A 133 12.87 45.68 52.80
N GLU A 134 13.23 46.63 51.91
CA GLU A 134 12.97 48.08 52.12
C GLU A 134 12.12 48.64 50.94
N ALA A 135 11.39 47.82 50.19
CA ALA A 135 10.51 48.21 49.08
C ALA A 135 11.20 49.06 47.98
N GLN A 136 12.54 48.96 47.88
CA GLN A 136 13.37 49.74 46.93
C GLN A 136 13.35 49.26 45.53
N GLY A 137 12.67 48.12 45.24
CA GLY A 137 12.50 47.58 43.89
C GLY A 137 11.53 48.39 43.02
N ARG A 138 11.53 48.16 41.74
CA ARG A 138 10.59 48.78 40.78
C ARG A 138 9.13 48.53 41.17
N VAL A 139 8.34 49.59 41.18
CA VAL A 139 6.90 49.51 41.51
C VAL A 139 6.08 48.96 40.37
N GLU A 140 6.49 49.20 39.13
CA GLU A 140 5.82 48.66 37.95
C GLU A 140 6.59 47.48 37.38
N PRO A 141 5.87 46.41 36.96
CA PRO A 141 6.48 45.30 36.23
C PRO A 141 7.18 45.82 34.96
N VAL A 142 8.34 45.26 34.62
CA VAL A 142 9.02 45.55 33.38
C VAL A 142 8.11 45.09 32.22
N GLU A 143 7.72 46.02 31.35
CA GLU A 143 6.99 45.66 30.14
C GLU A 143 7.75 44.60 29.39
N VAL A 144 7.06 43.53 28.98
CA VAL A 144 7.66 42.45 28.17
C VAL A 144 8.10 43.09 26.85
N SER A 145 9.43 43.25 26.71
CA SER A 145 10.01 43.74 25.44
C SER A 145 9.52 42.87 24.29
N LYS A 146 9.04 43.50 23.19
CA LYS A 146 8.66 42.84 21.96
C LYS A 146 9.86 42.21 21.21
N GLN A 147 11.06 42.32 21.79
CA GLN A 147 12.27 41.69 21.24
C GLN A 147 12.31 40.22 21.58
N ARG A 148 12.11 39.36 20.61
CA ARG A 148 12.32 37.92 20.71
C ARG A 148 13.69 37.57 20.11
N GLY A 149 14.52 36.87 20.87
CA GLY A 149 15.85 36.39 20.49
C GLY A 149 16.85 36.44 21.64
N ARG A 150 18.05 35.86 21.48
CA ARG A 150 19.13 35.78 22.47
C ARG A 150 19.78 37.11 22.85
N ARG A 151 19.16 38.24 22.55
CA ARG A 151 19.64 39.58 22.93
C ARG A 151 19.09 39.95 24.30
N GLY A 152 19.98 40.38 25.19
CA GLY A 152 19.63 40.72 26.57
C GLY A 152 18.49 41.74 26.69
N LEU A 153 17.67 41.58 27.72
CA LEU A 153 16.60 42.50 28.10
C LEU A 153 17.13 43.94 28.21
N GLY A 154 16.62 44.85 27.41
CA GLY A 154 16.89 46.27 27.50
C GLY A 154 17.67 46.95 26.36
N LEU A 155 18.04 46.23 25.28
CA LEU A 155 18.69 46.85 24.13
C LEU A 155 17.63 47.36 23.13
N SER A 156 17.26 48.63 23.20
CA SER A 156 16.55 49.35 22.15
C SER A 156 17.56 49.89 21.12
N MET A 157 17.58 49.33 19.91
CA MET A 157 18.30 49.98 18.82
C MET A 157 17.39 50.97 18.09
N GLN A 158 17.61 52.25 18.30
CA GLN A 158 17.04 53.29 17.45
C GLN A 158 17.59 53.15 16.02
N GLY A 159 16.73 53.00 15.02
CA GLY A 159 17.11 53.09 13.61
C GLY A 159 17.07 51.77 12.82
N LEU A 160 16.50 50.66 13.33
CA LEU A 160 16.15 49.56 12.48
C LEU A 160 14.76 49.82 11.87
N GLU A 161 14.74 50.25 10.60
CA GLU A 161 13.54 50.17 9.78
C GLU A 161 13.08 48.69 9.77
N PRO A 162 11.75 48.41 9.91
CA PRO A 162 11.25 47.06 9.72
C PRO A 162 11.68 46.58 8.36
N ALA A 163 12.39 45.44 8.31
CA ALA A 163 12.80 44.86 7.06
C ALA A 163 11.60 44.80 6.12
N LYS A 164 11.68 45.39 4.94
CA LYS A 164 10.64 45.31 3.92
C LYS A 164 10.34 43.85 3.68
N LEU A 165 9.16 43.40 4.15
CA LEU A 165 8.69 42.04 3.88
C LEU A 165 8.37 41.96 2.40
N GLU A 166 9.10 41.15 1.65
CA GLU A 166 8.86 40.93 0.21
C GLU A 166 7.58 40.12 -0.02
N TRP A 167 7.06 39.41 1.02
CA TRP A 167 5.84 38.63 0.93
C TRP A 167 4.58 39.48 1.08
N ILE A 168 3.61 39.23 0.22
CA ILE A 168 2.29 39.87 0.21
C ILE A 168 1.22 38.78 0.22
N SER A 169 0.34 38.78 1.21
CA SER A 169 -0.73 37.75 1.39
C SER A 169 -1.67 37.62 0.16
N ASP A 170 -1.93 38.71 -0.51
CA ASP A 170 -2.86 38.74 -1.67
C ASP A 170 -2.35 37.98 -2.90
N LYS A 171 -1.07 37.61 -2.89
CA LYS A 171 -0.46 36.79 -3.96
C LYS A 171 -0.62 35.27 -3.72
N GLU A 172 -1.10 34.86 -2.56
CA GLU A 172 -1.30 33.46 -2.25
C GLU A 172 -2.62 32.95 -2.84
N ASN A 173 -2.54 31.83 -3.57
CA ASN A 173 -3.71 31.10 -4.02
C ASN A 173 -3.90 29.86 -3.16
N ILE A 174 -4.76 29.96 -2.13
CA ILE A 174 -5.09 28.88 -1.22
C ILE A 174 -6.48 28.36 -1.58
N ASN A 175 -6.54 27.24 -2.29
CA ASN A 175 -7.80 26.60 -2.67
C ASN A 175 -7.81 25.14 -2.21
N VAL A 176 -8.89 24.70 -1.57
CA VAL A 176 -9.10 23.31 -1.15
C VAL A 176 -9.41 22.42 -2.36
N GLU A 177 -10.20 22.93 -3.30
CA GLU A 177 -10.56 22.22 -4.53
C GLU A 177 -9.57 22.57 -5.63
N GLU A 178 -8.62 21.63 -5.81
CA GLU A 178 -7.57 21.75 -6.82
C GLU A 178 -8.11 21.33 -8.18
N THR A 179 -7.78 22.10 -9.22
CA THR A 179 -8.16 21.77 -10.61
C THR A 179 -6.93 21.34 -11.38
N PRO A 180 -6.79 20.03 -11.73
CA PRO A 180 -5.65 19.56 -12.49
C PRO A 180 -5.71 20.01 -13.94
N LYS A 181 -4.56 20.36 -14.50
CA LYS A 181 -4.40 20.67 -15.94
C LYS A 181 -3.94 19.39 -16.66
N TRP A 182 -4.76 18.87 -17.56
CA TRP A 182 -4.42 17.74 -18.40
C TRP A 182 -3.80 18.18 -19.71
N LEU A 183 -2.79 17.44 -20.18
CA LEU A 183 -2.28 17.45 -21.53
C LEU A 183 -2.71 16.16 -22.23
N GLU A 184 -3.51 16.27 -23.26
CA GLU A 184 -3.99 15.13 -24.07
C GLU A 184 -2.95 14.74 -25.10
N ASN A 185 -2.67 13.45 -25.23
CA ASN A 185 -1.80 12.93 -26.26
C ASN A 185 -2.59 12.72 -27.57
N THR A 186 -2.38 13.60 -28.51
CA THR A 186 -3.04 13.57 -29.83
C THR A 186 -2.27 12.78 -30.88
N HIS A 187 -1.09 12.25 -30.55
CA HIS A 187 -0.29 11.44 -31.46
C HIS A 187 -0.91 10.05 -31.67
N VAL A 188 -1.17 9.71 -32.92
CA VAL A 188 -1.73 8.39 -33.28
C VAL A 188 -0.64 7.33 -33.34
N ASN A 189 0.53 7.68 -33.87
CA ASN A 189 1.65 6.73 -34.08
C ASN A 189 2.56 6.66 -32.85
N SER A 190 3.22 5.54 -32.66
CA SER A 190 4.32 5.38 -31.70
C SER A 190 5.45 6.38 -32.01
N LEU A 191 6.28 6.67 -31.00
CA LEU A 191 7.45 7.53 -31.17
C LEU A 191 8.56 6.73 -31.85
N GLU A 192 9.00 7.15 -33.02
CA GLU A 192 10.19 6.62 -33.67
C GLU A 192 11.44 7.10 -32.92
N ILE A 193 12.18 6.16 -32.34
CA ILE A 193 13.36 6.44 -31.53
C ILE A 193 14.61 6.10 -32.35
N SER A 194 15.47 7.10 -32.55
CA SER A 194 16.78 6.94 -33.18
C SER A 194 17.92 6.91 -32.14
N GLU A 195 19.09 6.47 -32.54
CA GLU A 195 20.32 6.48 -31.69
C GLU A 195 20.70 7.89 -31.24
N GLU A 196 20.33 8.92 -31.99
CA GLU A 196 20.61 10.34 -31.70
C GLU A 196 19.77 10.92 -30.56
N PHE A 197 18.75 10.20 -30.07
CA PHE A 197 17.90 10.67 -28.98
C PHE A 197 18.68 10.83 -27.67
N MET A 198 19.61 9.92 -27.36
CA MET A 198 20.43 9.97 -26.17
C MET A 198 21.66 10.82 -26.42
N GLN A 199 21.75 11.94 -25.72
CA GLN A 199 22.88 12.85 -25.81
C GLN A 199 23.73 12.82 -24.56
N GLU A 200 25.00 12.53 -24.71
CA GLU A 200 25.98 12.61 -23.64
C GLU A 200 26.66 14.00 -23.61
N GLY A 201 27.10 14.38 -22.44
CA GLY A 201 27.84 15.59 -22.22
C GLY A 201 28.59 15.58 -20.90
N LYS A 202 29.13 16.73 -20.53
CA LYS A 202 29.74 16.92 -19.21
C LYS A 202 28.66 16.92 -18.16
N ARG A 203 28.94 16.25 -17.03
CA ARG A 203 28.04 16.23 -15.86
C ARG A 203 27.80 17.66 -15.38
N LYS A 204 26.52 17.99 -15.23
CA LYS A 204 26.07 19.30 -14.79
C LYS A 204 26.00 19.36 -13.25
N LEU A 205 26.47 20.47 -12.70
CA LEU A 205 26.56 20.70 -11.25
C LEU A 205 25.75 21.92 -10.80
N THR A 206 25.12 22.64 -11.73
CA THR A 206 24.30 23.83 -11.47
C THR A 206 23.08 23.84 -12.38
N LEU A 207 22.06 24.61 -12.01
CA LEU A 207 20.84 24.81 -12.80
C LEU A 207 20.69 26.27 -13.31
N ASP A 208 21.66 27.15 -13.04
CA ASP A 208 21.52 28.59 -13.23
C ASP A 208 21.24 29.02 -14.68
N ASP A 209 21.67 28.21 -15.64
CA ASP A 209 21.52 28.41 -17.08
C ASP A 209 20.37 27.63 -17.73
N GLU A 210 19.60 26.88 -16.94
CA GLU A 210 18.51 26.02 -17.45
C GLU A 210 17.22 26.80 -17.76
N SER A 211 17.31 27.63 -18.78
CA SER A 211 16.20 28.52 -19.24
C SER A 211 15.41 27.95 -20.43
N LYS A 212 15.72 26.72 -20.90
CA LYS A 212 15.05 26.15 -22.09
C LYS A 212 13.57 25.83 -21.86
N PHE A 213 13.22 25.41 -20.65
CA PHE A 213 11.88 25.00 -20.25
C PHE A 213 11.31 25.82 -19.06
N CYS A 214 12.01 26.90 -18.69
CA CYS A 214 11.59 27.82 -17.64
C CYS A 214 12.06 29.23 -17.95
N SER A 215 11.25 30.25 -17.62
CA SER A 215 11.76 31.62 -17.76
C SER A 215 12.87 31.88 -16.76
N LEU A 216 13.93 32.58 -17.23
CA LEU A 216 15.08 32.91 -16.39
C LEU A 216 14.70 33.62 -15.09
N LYS A 217 13.65 34.48 -15.15
CA LYS A 217 13.13 35.20 -13.97
C LYS A 217 12.59 34.25 -12.91
N ILE A 218 11.86 33.21 -13.30
CA ILE A 218 11.31 32.21 -12.37
C ILE A 218 12.45 31.34 -11.83
N LEU A 219 13.32 30.83 -12.70
CA LEU A 219 14.46 30.01 -12.30
C LEU A 219 15.34 30.73 -11.26
N GLN A 220 15.80 31.96 -11.57
CA GLN A 220 16.60 32.77 -10.65
C GLN A 220 15.84 33.13 -9.38
N GLY A 221 14.52 33.37 -9.47
CA GLY A 221 13.66 33.62 -8.31
C GLY A 221 13.61 32.45 -7.35
N VAL A 222 13.43 31.23 -7.85
CA VAL A 222 13.42 30.00 -7.04
C VAL A 222 14.79 29.76 -6.39
N LEU A 223 15.86 29.77 -7.18
CA LEU A 223 17.22 29.50 -6.69
C LEU A 223 17.66 30.53 -5.64
N LYS A 224 17.46 31.84 -5.91
CA LYS A 224 17.79 32.91 -4.98
C LYS A 224 17.07 32.77 -3.63
N ASN A 225 15.75 32.50 -3.65
CA ASN A 225 15.00 32.37 -2.40
C ASN A 225 15.36 31.09 -1.64
N LYS A 226 15.68 29.97 -2.32
CA LYS A 226 16.21 28.76 -1.66
C LYS A 226 17.56 29.08 -0.97
N SER A 227 18.51 29.70 -1.68
CA SER A 227 19.82 30.07 -1.10
C SER A 227 19.72 31.08 0.05
N THR A 228 18.61 31.84 0.15
CA THR A 228 18.40 32.73 1.30
C THR A 228 18.20 31.93 2.60
N PHE A 229 17.72 30.70 2.53
CA PHE A 229 17.54 29.84 3.70
C PHE A 229 18.85 29.47 4.39
N ASP A 230 19.95 29.37 3.63
CA ASP A 230 21.29 29.07 4.18
C ASP A 230 21.77 30.13 5.20
N ALA A 231 21.22 31.34 5.10
CA ALA A 231 21.56 32.45 5.99
C ALA A 231 20.60 32.59 7.21
N LEU A 232 19.55 31.73 7.32
CA LEU A 232 18.55 31.81 8.38
C LEU A 232 18.89 30.86 9.55
N ASP A 233 18.40 31.20 10.76
CA ASP A 233 18.52 30.30 11.91
C ASP A 233 17.74 29.00 11.65
N GLY A 234 18.41 27.85 11.71
CA GLY A 234 17.83 26.56 11.31
C GLY A 234 16.66 26.10 12.21
N GLN A 235 16.64 26.47 13.50
CA GLN A 235 15.53 26.13 14.37
C GLN A 235 14.30 26.99 14.08
N GLU A 236 14.53 28.29 13.90
CA GLU A 236 13.43 29.20 13.59
C GLU A 236 12.91 28.97 12.16
N LEU A 237 13.78 28.58 11.24
CA LEU A 237 13.36 28.16 9.89
C LEU A 237 12.39 26.98 9.93
N ARG A 238 12.68 25.94 10.72
CA ARG A 238 11.76 24.78 10.89
C ARG A 238 10.41 25.23 11.45
N ARG A 239 10.40 26.09 12.47
CA ARG A 239 9.17 26.64 13.05
C ARG A 239 8.42 27.52 12.05
N ALA A 240 9.13 28.35 11.29
CA ALA A 240 8.55 29.22 10.28
C ALA A 240 7.87 28.42 9.16
N VAL A 241 8.49 27.33 8.68
CA VAL A 241 7.89 26.42 7.71
C VAL A 241 6.57 25.85 8.23
N GLN A 242 6.52 25.43 9.50
CA GLN A 242 5.28 24.89 10.11
C GLN A 242 4.20 25.96 10.28
N ARG A 243 4.57 27.15 10.77
CA ARG A 243 3.62 28.26 10.98
C ARG A 243 3.09 28.84 9.67
N SER A 244 3.91 28.88 8.63
CA SER A 244 3.56 29.49 7.33
C SER A 244 2.77 28.60 6.40
N ASN A 245 2.88 27.26 6.54
CA ASN A 245 2.20 26.32 5.65
C ASN A 245 0.71 26.20 5.99
N PRO A 246 -0.21 26.59 5.06
CA PRO A 246 -1.66 26.54 5.31
C PRO A 246 -2.18 25.12 5.61
N PHE A 247 -1.49 24.09 5.11
CA PHE A 247 -1.91 22.69 5.19
C PHE A 247 -1.09 21.86 6.20
N GLU A 248 -0.27 22.50 7.07
CA GLU A 248 0.63 21.76 7.95
C GLU A 248 -0.11 20.87 8.95
N THR A 249 -1.23 21.33 9.50
CA THR A 249 -2.02 20.60 10.51
C THR A 249 -2.73 19.36 10.00
N ILE A 250 -2.66 19.05 8.70
CA ILE A 250 -3.23 17.82 8.13
C ILE A 250 -2.50 16.58 8.65
N HIS A 251 -1.17 16.64 8.78
CA HIS A 251 -0.33 15.52 9.25
C HIS A 251 -0.62 14.19 8.53
N GLY A 252 -0.52 13.06 9.21
CA GLY A 252 -0.85 11.73 8.70
C GLY A 252 -2.31 11.32 8.86
N GLY A 253 -3.12 12.06 9.61
CA GLY A 253 -4.49 11.67 9.91
C GLY A 253 -4.54 10.30 10.61
N ILE A 254 -5.32 9.37 10.05
CA ILE A 254 -5.44 7.98 10.54
C ILE A 254 -4.32 7.06 10.04
N PHE A 255 -3.45 7.53 9.15
CA PHE A 255 -2.44 6.75 8.46
C PHE A 255 -1.06 6.84 9.12
N LEU A 256 -0.15 5.97 8.67
CA LEU A 256 1.23 5.87 9.12
C LEU A 256 1.97 7.22 9.10
N ASN A 257 1.82 7.95 7.99
CA ASN A 257 2.54 9.20 7.77
C ASN A 257 1.81 10.15 6.80
N ARG A 258 2.41 11.33 6.57
CA ARG A 258 1.89 12.36 5.68
C ARG A 258 1.83 11.92 4.20
N ALA A 259 2.64 10.96 3.78
CA ALA A 259 2.61 10.46 2.40
C ALA A 259 1.23 9.88 2.04
N ALA A 260 0.58 9.14 2.95
CA ALA A 260 -0.77 8.65 2.74
C ALA A 260 -1.78 9.77 2.43
N MET A 261 -1.63 10.93 3.07
CA MET A 261 -2.49 12.09 2.82
C MET A 261 -2.21 12.75 1.46
N LYS A 262 -0.96 12.68 0.97
CA LYS A 262 -0.64 13.12 -0.41
C LYS A 262 -1.41 12.26 -1.42
N MET A 263 -1.41 10.93 -1.23
CA MET A 263 -2.15 10.02 -2.10
C MET A 263 -3.66 10.24 -2.00
N ALA A 264 -4.21 10.45 -0.80
CA ALA A 264 -5.63 10.78 -0.60
C ALA A 264 -6.05 12.08 -1.32
N ASN A 265 -5.20 13.10 -1.25
CA ASN A 265 -5.39 14.36 -1.95
C ASN A 265 -5.41 14.14 -3.47
N MET A 266 -4.35 13.52 -4.02
CA MET A 266 -4.25 13.29 -5.46
C MET A 266 -5.37 12.39 -5.98
N ASP A 267 -5.68 11.29 -5.29
CA ASP A 267 -6.74 10.39 -5.71
C ASP A 267 -8.09 11.11 -5.80
N ARG A 268 -8.41 11.99 -4.84
CA ARG A 268 -9.64 12.80 -4.89
C ARG A 268 -9.63 13.86 -6.01
N VAL A 269 -8.52 14.57 -6.17
CA VAL A 269 -8.36 15.62 -7.19
C VAL A 269 -8.52 15.04 -8.60
N PHE A 270 -8.06 13.81 -8.80
CA PHE A 270 -8.15 13.08 -10.07
C PHE A 270 -9.37 12.12 -10.13
N ASP A 271 -10.46 12.41 -9.42
CA ASP A 271 -11.73 11.66 -9.41
C ASP A 271 -11.57 10.18 -9.07
N PHE A 272 -10.77 9.89 -8.04
CA PHE A 272 -10.49 8.53 -7.57
C PHE A 272 -9.97 7.57 -8.67
N MET A 273 -9.23 8.12 -9.65
CA MET A 273 -8.74 7.33 -10.79
C MET A 273 -7.83 6.16 -10.40
N PHE A 274 -7.21 6.21 -9.22
CA PHE A 274 -6.35 5.13 -8.71
C PHE A 274 -7.16 4.09 -7.96
N THR A 275 -8.09 4.51 -7.09
CA THR A 275 -8.86 3.58 -6.26
C THR A 275 -10.20 3.17 -6.88
N ASP A 276 -10.75 3.89 -7.85
CA ASP A 276 -11.93 3.49 -8.65
C ASP A 276 -11.66 3.73 -10.15
N PRO A 277 -10.69 2.99 -10.76
CA PRO A 277 -10.24 3.26 -12.12
C PRO A 277 -11.36 3.03 -13.14
N LYS A 278 -11.45 3.97 -14.10
CA LYS A 278 -12.45 3.97 -15.19
C LYS A 278 -11.74 4.00 -16.54
N ASP A 279 -12.35 3.38 -17.53
CA ASP A 279 -11.91 3.46 -18.93
C ASP A 279 -12.19 4.86 -19.54
N GLN A 280 -11.83 5.04 -20.81
CA GLN A 280 -12.05 6.31 -21.52
C GLN A 280 -13.55 6.63 -21.71
N SER A 281 -14.43 5.63 -21.67
CA SER A 281 -15.88 5.78 -21.73
C SER A 281 -16.53 6.02 -20.36
N GLY A 282 -15.75 6.07 -19.28
CA GLY A 282 -16.24 6.28 -17.92
C GLY A 282 -16.74 5.02 -17.21
N ASN A 283 -16.62 3.84 -17.84
CA ASN A 283 -17.00 2.57 -17.22
C ASN A 283 -15.93 2.10 -16.24
N LYS A 284 -16.35 1.40 -15.19
CA LYS A 284 -15.42 0.78 -14.22
C LYS A 284 -14.57 -0.29 -14.90
N ILE A 285 -13.25 -0.20 -14.78
CA ILE A 285 -12.32 -1.21 -15.28
C ILE A 285 -12.42 -2.50 -14.45
N LEU A 286 -12.59 -2.35 -13.11
CA LEU A 286 -12.70 -3.48 -12.21
C LEU A 286 -14.02 -4.24 -12.40
N LYS A 287 -13.93 -5.51 -12.72
CA LYS A 287 -15.07 -6.42 -12.74
C LYS A 287 -15.54 -6.72 -11.31
N ARG A 288 -16.77 -7.21 -11.17
CA ARG A 288 -17.40 -7.52 -9.86
C ARG A 288 -16.55 -8.42 -8.95
N ASN A 289 -15.82 -9.36 -9.54
CA ASN A 289 -15.01 -10.37 -8.83
C ASN A 289 -13.52 -10.24 -9.21
N GLU A 290 -13.00 -9.03 -9.31
CA GLU A 290 -11.60 -8.75 -9.61
C GLU A 290 -10.97 -7.92 -8.48
N LEU A 291 -9.71 -8.24 -8.16
CA LEU A 291 -8.90 -7.45 -7.24
C LEU A 291 -8.36 -6.20 -7.93
N LEU A 292 -8.30 -5.12 -7.18
CA LEU A 292 -7.50 -3.96 -7.58
C LEU A 292 -6.02 -4.29 -7.34
N TYR A 293 -5.28 -4.52 -8.42
CA TYR A 293 -3.84 -4.71 -8.38
C TYR A 293 -3.12 -3.38 -8.47
N PHE A 294 -2.20 -3.12 -7.55
CA PHE A 294 -1.37 -1.91 -7.56
C PHE A 294 0.08 -2.23 -7.20
N ALA A 295 1.00 -1.34 -7.57
CA ALA A 295 2.38 -1.39 -7.13
C ALA A 295 2.79 -0.07 -6.49
N ASP A 296 3.72 -0.15 -5.51
CA ASP A 296 4.27 0.99 -4.78
C ASP A 296 5.80 0.87 -4.78
N VAL A 297 6.47 1.74 -5.54
CA VAL A 297 7.89 1.62 -5.87
C VAL A 297 8.67 2.77 -5.23
N CYS A 298 9.80 2.45 -4.62
CA CYS A 298 10.62 3.39 -3.85
C CYS A 298 9.83 4.11 -2.73
N ALA A 299 8.93 3.41 -2.07
CA ALA A 299 7.86 3.99 -1.28
C ALA A 299 7.87 3.59 0.20
N GLY A 300 8.98 3.02 0.72
CA GLY A 300 9.09 2.82 2.16
C GLY A 300 8.90 4.13 2.95
N PRO A 301 8.21 4.13 4.08
CA PRO A 301 7.66 3.00 4.84
C PRO A 301 6.26 2.52 4.42
N GLY A 302 5.64 3.03 3.32
CA GLY A 302 4.42 2.48 2.73
C GLY A 302 3.13 3.28 2.96
N GLY A 303 3.24 4.60 3.16
CA GLY A 303 2.06 5.44 3.39
C GLY A 303 1.07 5.44 2.22
N PHE A 304 1.53 5.49 0.97
CA PHE A 304 0.67 5.41 -0.22
C PHE A 304 -0.11 4.08 -0.24
N SER A 305 0.60 2.98 0.04
CA SER A 305 0.00 1.64 0.10
C SER A 305 -1.06 1.52 1.20
N GLU A 306 -0.81 2.06 2.41
CA GLU A 306 -1.81 2.03 3.48
C GLU A 306 -3.10 2.75 3.11
N TYR A 307 -3.02 3.89 2.40
CA TYR A 307 -4.19 4.60 1.90
C TYR A 307 -5.02 3.74 0.94
N VAL A 308 -4.39 3.09 -0.05
CA VAL A 308 -5.09 2.24 -1.02
C VAL A 308 -5.76 1.05 -0.33
N LEU A 309 -5.04 0.39 0.58
CA LEU A 309 -5.57 -0.73 1.37
C LEU A 309 -6.71 -0.30 2.31
N TRP A 310 -6.66 0.90 2.86
CA TRP A 310 -7.76 1.45 3.63
C TRP A 310 -9.03 1.64 2.79
N ARG A 311 -8.90 2.18 1.57
CA ARG A 311 -10.03 2.40 0.64
C ARG A 311 -10.68 1.08 0.19
N HIS A 312 -9.88 0.10 -0.19
CA HIS A 312 -10.34 -1.16 -0.79
C HIS A 312 -10.39 -2.33 0.19
N LYS A 313 -9.82 -2.16 1.39
CA LYS A 313 -9.65 -3.26 2.34
C LYS A 313 -8.89 -4.42 1.65
N TRP A 314 -9.27 -5.66 1.90
CA TRP A 314 -8.66 -6.83 1.28
C TRP A 314 -8.94 -7.01 -0.23
N LYS A 315 -9.84 -6.21 -0.81
CA LYS A 315 -10.14 -6.26 -2.27
C LYS A 315 -9.08 -5.58 -3.14
N ALA A 316 -7.97 -5.16 -2.56
CA ALA A 316 -6.77 -4.73 -3.27
C ALA A 316 -5.60 -5.64 -2.94
N LYS A 317 -4.76 -5.95 -3.93
CA LYS A 317 -3.47 -6.64 -3.78
C LYS A 317 -2.37 -5.69 -4.21
N GLY A 318 -1.46 -5.37 -3.29
CA GLY A 318 -0.34 -4.48 -3.53
C GLY A 318 0.98 -5.24 -3.65
N PHE A 319 1.85 -4.75 -4.55
CA PHE A 319 3.23 -5.21 -4.72
C PHE A 319 4.16 -4.06 -4.38
N GLY A 320 5.05 -4.26 -3.42
CA GLY A 320 6.01 -3.25 -2.98
C GLY A 320 7.39 -3.51 -3.53
N PHE A 321 8.10 -2.46 -3.95
CA PHE A 321 9.50 -2.55 -4.34
C PHE A 321 10.24 -1.33 -3.80
N THR A 322 11.17 -1.54 -2.87
CA THR A 322 11.93 -0.48 -2.23
C THR A 322 13.29 -0.98 -1.77
N LEU A 323 14.23 -0.07 -1.59
CA LEU A 323 15.54 -0.37 -1.04
C LEU A 323 15.38 -0.97 0.37
N ARG A 324 16.05 -2.09 0.61
CA ARG A 324 16.06 -2.75 1.92
C ARG A 324 16.97 -1.98 2.87
N SER A 325 16.35 -1.13 3.68
CA SER A 325 17.04 -0.23 4.61
C SER A 325 16.16 0.02 5.84
N GLU A 326 16.56 0.94 6.69
CA GLU A 326 15.73 1.39 7.83
C GLU A 326 14.38 1.98 7.39
N ASN A 327 14.30 2.51 6.18
CA ASN A 327 13.10 3.04 5.56
C ASN A 327 12.31 2.02 4.74
N ASP A 328 12.52 0.73 4.95
CA ASP A 328 11.72 -0.34 4.34
C ASP A 328 10.24 -0.30 4.78
N PHE A 329 9.37 -1.04 4.09
CA PHE A 329 7.94 -1.11 4.40
C PHE A 329 7.65 -1.53 5.84
N LYS A 330 7.04 -0.65 6.63
CA LYS A 330 6.67 -0.90 8.03
C LYS A 330 5.25 -1.49 8.13
N LEU A 331 5.06 -2.68 7.56
CA LEU A 331 3.74 -3.33 7.50
C LEU A 331 3.10 -3.55 8.88
N GLY A 332 3.91 -3.63 9.95
CA GLY A 332 3.43 -3.72 11.33
C GLY A 332 2.66 -2.50 11.81
N ASP A 333 2.92 -1.36 11.16
CA ASP A 333 2.37 -0.06 11.50
C ASP A 333 1.22 0.37 10.58
N PHE A 334 0.77 -0.49 9.66
CA PHE A 334 -0.44 -0.26 8.87
C PHE A 334 -1.67 -0.52 9.76
N TYR A 335 -2.20 0.54 10.37
CA TYR A 335 -3.34 0.44 11.27
C TYR A 335 -4.68 0.65 10.56
N ALA A 336 -4.67 1.43 9.49
CA ALA A 336 -5.88 1.78 8.75
C ALA A 336 -6.28 0.71 7.73
N GLY A 337 -5.32 0.04 7.08
CA GLY A 337 -5.55 -0.95 6.03
C GLY A 337 -4.96 -2.33 6.33
N PRO A 338 -5.49 -3.41 5.72
CA PRO A 338 -4.99 -4.78 5.92
C PRO A 338 -3.66 -5.00 5.20
N CYS A 339 -2.55 -4.97 5.94
CA CYS A 339 -1.22 -5.19 5.36
C CYS A 339 -1.01 -6.62 4.81
N GLU A 340 -1.90 -7.55 5.13
CA GLU A 340 -1.82 -8.96 4.67
C GLU A 340 -1.96 -9.09 3.16
N SER A 341 -2.68 -8.15 2.51
CA SER A 341 -2.81 -8.11 1.05
C SER A 341 -1.72 -7.31 0.33
N PHE A 342 -0.66 -6.93 1.06
CA PHE A 342 0.51 -6.26 0.49
C PHE A 342 1.75 -7.16 0.57
N GLU A 343 2.50 -7.24 -0.52
CA GLU A 343 3.66 -8.12 -0.65
C GLU A 343 4.90 -7.34 -1.11
N PRO A 344 5.86 -7.08 -0.21
CA PRO A 344 7.15 -6.52 -0.58
C PRO A 344 7.99 -7.51 -1.39
N HIS A 345 8.72 -6.99 -2.37
CA HIS A 345 9.69 -7.71 -3.18
C HIS A 345 10.97 -6.87 -3.31
N TYR A 346 12.13 -7.51 -3.33
CA TYR A 346 13.43 -6.82 -3.29
C TYR A 346 14.36 -7.14 -4.48
N GLY A 347 13.78 -7.62 -5.58
CA GLY A 347 14.54 -8.01 -6.77
C GLY A 347 15.18 -9.39 -6.67
N VAL A 348 16.35 -9.54 -7.29
CA VAL A 348 17.09 -10.81 -7.36
C VAL A 348 17.53 -11.25 -5.97
N LYS A 349 17.27 -12.51 -5.62
CA LYS A 349 17.69 -13.10 -4.34
C LYS A 349 19.19 -13.27 -4.30
N ILE A 350 19.80 -12.80 -3.23
CA ILE A 350 21.22 -12.97 -2.91
C ILE A 350 21.40 -14.04 -1.81
N GLU A 351 22.58 -14.16 -1.20
CA GLU A 351 22.96 -15.21 -0.24
C GLU A 351 22.00 -15.40 0.94
N ASP A 352 21.33 -14.32 1.40
CA ASP A 352 20.32 -14.37 2.47
C ASP A 352 18.90 -14.68 1.99
N ASN A 353 18.73 -15.13 0.75
CA ASN A 353 17.44 -15.33 0.05
C ASN A 353 16.57 -14.06 -0.08
N MET A 354 17.15 -12.88 0.10
CA MET A 354 16.46 -11.60 -0.05
C MET A 354 17.29 -10.70 -0.98
N GLY A 355 16.60 -9.92 -1.85
CA GLY A 355 17.24 -8.95 -2.73
C GLY A 355 17.60 -7.64 -2.02
N THR A 356 18.25 -6.73 -2.75
CA THR A 356 18.62 -5.38 -2.27
C THR A 356 17.48 -4.38 -2.34
N GLY A 357 16.56 -4.55 -3.29
CA GLY A 357 15.50 -3.59 -3.60
C GLY A 357 16.00 -2.34 -4.33
N ASP A 358 17.25 -2.34 -4.83
CA ASP A 358 17.80 -1.21 -5.58
C ASP A 358 17.13 -1.13 -6.96
N VAL A 359 16.41 -0.02 -7.17
CA VAL A 359 15.70 0.24 -8.42
C VAL A 359 16.62 0.60 -9.59
N PHE A 360 17.85 1.00 -9.32
CA PHE A 360 18.84 1.30 -10.36
C PHE A 360 19.35 0.03 -11.06
N ASP A 361 19.33 -1.10 -10.36
CA ASP A 361 19.76 -2.39 -10.90
C ASP A 361 18.71 -2.96 -11.85
N THR A 362 19.08 -3.15 -13.11
CA THR A 362 18.20 -3.69 -14.15
C THR A 362 17.77 -5.13 -13.88
N ALA A 363 18.62 -5.96 -13.26
CA ALA A 363 18.24 -7.33 -12.90
C ALA A 363 17.13 -7.36 -11.83
N ASN A 364 17.15 -6.40 -10.88
CA ASN A 364 16.09 -6.24 -9.90
C ASN A 364 14.78 -5.76 -10.53
N GLN A 365 14.85 -4.85 -11.53
CA GLN A 365 13.68 -4.39 -12.29
C GLN A 365 13.04 -5.55 -13.05
N ASP A 366 13.85 -6.37 -13.74
CA ASP A 366 13.40 -7.53 -14.49
C ASP A 366 12.72 -8.58 -13.60
N GLU A 367 13.33 -8.91 -12.44
CA GLU A 367 12.76 -9.90 -11.52
C GLU A 367 11.49 -9.37 -10.86
N PHE A 368 11.42 -8.09 -10.50
CA PHE A 368 10.19 -7.50 -9.98
C PHE A 368 9.06 -7.47 -11.03
N SER A 369 9.39 -7.11 -12.28
CA SER A 369 8.43 -7.12 -13.39
C SER A 369 7.87 -8.52 -13.61
N LYS A 370 8.74 -9.52 -13.71
CA LYS A 370 8.37 -10.92 -13.84
C LYS A 370 7.46 -11.39 -12.70
N PHE A 371 7.82 -11.05 -11.46
CA PHE A 371 7.03 -11.37 -10.28
C PHE A 371 5.63 -10.76 -10.34
N VAL A 372 5.51 -9.47 -10.68
CA VAL A 372 4.21 -8.79 -10.80
C VAL A 372 3.36 -9.41 -11.90
N LEU A 373 3.93 -9.64 -13.09
CA LEU A 373 3.21 -10.25 -14.22
C LEU A 373 2.71 -11.65 -13.90
N GLN A 374 3.53 -12.49 -13.25
CA GLN A 374 3.13 -13.84 -12.83
C GLN A 374 1.96 -13.82 -11.81
N ASN A 375 1.89 -12.80 -10.98
CA ASN A 375 0.85 -12.68 -9.94
C ASN A 375 -0.38 -11.84 -10.38
N THR A 376 -0.42 -11.42 -11.63
CA THR A 376 -1.52 -10.66 -12.23
C THR A 376 -2.03 -11.30 -13.52
N ASP A 377 -1.87 -12.61 -13.66
CA ASP A 377 -2.29 -13.40 -14.83
C ASP A 377 -1.70 -12.84 -16.16
N GLY A 378 -0.48 -12.26 -16.12
CA GLY A 378 0.22 -11.64 -17.25
C GLY A 378 -0.27 -10.24 -17.62
N LEU A 379 -1.30 -9.73 -16.97
CA LEU A 379 -1.93 -8.45 -17.34
C LEU A 379 -1.18 -7.22 -16.76
N GLY A 380 -0.49 -7.36 -15.65
CA GLY A 380 0.10 -6.27 -14.90
C GLY A 380 -0.87 -5.58 -13.94
N VAL A 381 -0.41 -4.52 -13.26
CA VAL A 381 -1.19 -3.78 -12.26
C VAL A 381 -2.11 -2.74 -12.91
N HIS A 382 -3.21 -2.38 -12.23
CA HIS A 382 -4.11 -1.32 -12.68
C HIS A 382 -3.45 0.05 -12.58
N PHE A 383 -2.63 0.25 -11.56
CA PHE A 383 -1.82 1.45 -11.44
C PHE A 383 -0.56 1.21 -10.61
N MET A 384 0.43 2.06 -10.83
CA MET A 384 1.65 2.12 -10.04
C MET A 384 1.82 3.51 -9.41
N MET A 385 2.33 3.53 -8.18
CA MET A 385 2.71 4.73 -7.45
C MET A 385 4.22 4.72 -7.19
N ALA A 386 4.84 5.92 -7.16
CA ALA A 386 6.23 6.07 -6.78
C ALA A 386 6.44 7.40 -6.06
N ASP A 387 6.85 7.36 -4.79
CA ASP A 387 7.19 8.55 -3.98
C ASP A 387 8.68 8.55 -3.60
N GLY A 388 9.54 8.02 -4.49
CA GLY A 388 10.97 7.90 -4.29
C GLY A 388 11.66 9.24 -4.09
N GLY A 389 12.65 9.25 -3.21
CA GLY A 389 13.51 10.39 -2.93
C GLY A 389 14.64 9.99 -2.00
N PHE A 390 15.68 10.77 -1.98
CA PHE A 390 16.79 10.63 -1.04
C PHE A 390 17.21 12.00 -0.52
N SER A 391 17.96 12.00 0.58
CA SER A 391 18.48 13.23 1.15
C SER A 391 19.51 13.87 0.22
N VAL A 392 19.36 15.17 0.01
CA VAL A 392 20.29 15.98 -0.80
C VAL A 392 20.86 17.12 0.03
N GLU A 393 21.20 16.84 1.29
CA GLU A 393 21.67 17.85 2.27
C GLU A 393 22.66 18.86 1.70
N GLY A 394 22.26 20.14 1.72
CA GLY A 394 23.05 21.25 1.19
C GLY A 394 23.14 21.32 -0.34
N GLN A 395 22.39 20.47 -1.07
CA GLN A 395 22.36 20.42 -2.54
C GLN A 395 20.93 20.53 -3.09
N GLU A 396 20.03 21.17 -2.34
CA GLU A 396 18.62 21.31 -2.70
C GLU A 396 18.39 22.06 -4.02
N ASN A 397 19.35 22.90 -4.39
CA ASN A 397 19.31 23.65 -5.65
C ASN A 397 19.54 22.77 -6.89
N ILE A 398 20.15 21.59 -6.74
CA ILE A 398 20.43 20.64 -7.83
C ILE A 398 19.70 19.29 -7.65
N GLN A 399 18.70 19.25 -6.79
CA GLN A 399 17.94 18.03 -6.47
C GLN A 399 17.38 17.34 -7.72
N GLU A 400 16.96 18.10 -8.75
CA GLU A 400 16.52 17.57 -10.04
C GLU A 400 17.64 16.74 -10.71
N ILE A 401 18.87 17.28 -10.77
CA ILE A 401 20.00 16.61 -11.41
C ILE A 401 20.34 15.31 -10.68
N LEU A 402 20.36 15.37 -9.34
CA LEU A 402 20.68 14.20 -8.51
C LEU A 402 19.60 13.12 -8.61
N SER A 403 18.34 13.49 -8.81
CA SER A 403 17.20 12.56 -8.86
C SER A 403 16.87 12.02 -10.25
N LYS A 404 17.55 12.48 -11.32
CA LYS A 404 17.17 12.17 -12.71
C LYS A 404 17.13 10.66 -13.03
N GLN A 405 18.11 9.88 -12.54
CA GLN A 405 18.14 8.43 -12.75
C GLN A 405 17.03 7.72 -11.94
N LEU A 406 16.70 8.24 -10.76
CA LEU A 406 15.57 7.74 -9.99
C LEU A 406 14.23 7.93 -10.74
N TYR A 407 14.03 9.09 -11.40
CA TYR A 407 12.88 9.31 -12.26
C TYR A 407 12.81 8.28 -13.38
N LEU A 408 13.94 8.14 -14.12
CA LEU A 408 14.07 7.17 -15.21
C LEU A 408 13.67 5.75 -14.76
N CYS A 409 14.23 5.28 -13.64
CA CYS A 409 13.98 3.92 -13.15
C CYS A 409 12.52 3.71 -12.68
N GLN A 410 11.93 4.70 -12.00
CA GLN A 410 10.53 4.63 -11.60
C GLN A 410 9.58 4.64 -12.82
N PHE A 411 9.87 5.44 -13.84
CA PHE A 411 9.11 5.50 -15.08
C PHE A 411 9.23 4.19 -15.87
N LEU A 412 10.44 3.65 -15.95
CA LEU A 412 10.70 2.37 -16.61
C LEU A 412 9.93 1.22 -15.96
N VAL A 413 10.00 1.12 -14.62
CA VAL A 413 9.23 0.09 -13.90
C VAL A 413 7.74 0.25 -14.15
N ALA A 414 7.21 1.49 -14.23
CA ALA A 414 5.80 1.71 -14.56
C ALA A 414 5.45 1.18 -15.96
N LEU A 415 6.30 1.42 -16.96
CA LEU A 415 6.08 0.89 -18.31
C LEU A 415 6.17 -0.63 -18.37
N LEU A 416 6.99 -1.27 -17.53
CA LEU A 416 7.14 -2.72 -17.46
C LEU A 416 5.93 -3.43 -16.82
N ILE A 417 5.29 -2.83 -15.78
CA ILE A 417 4.31 -3.56 -14.96
C ILE A 417 2.88 -3.03 -15.02
N VAL A 418 2.65 -1.78 -15.48
CA VAL A 418 1.29 -1.23 -15.60
C VAL A 418 0.64 -1.79 -16.86
N ARG A 419 -0.59 -2.31 -16.71
CA ARG A 419 -1.38 -2.83 -17.84
C ARG A 419 -1.79 -1.74 -18.84
N PRO A 420 -2.06 -2.05 -20.10
CA PRO A 420 -2.71 -1.12 -21.02
C PRO A 420 -4.02 -0.59 -20.41
N GLY A 421 -4.27 0.72 -20.56
CA GLY A 421 -5.40 1.41 -19.91
C GLY A 421 -5.21 1.71 -18.43
N GLY A 422 -4.11 1.26 -17.82
CA GLY A 422 -3.76 1.54 -16.42
C GLY A 422 -3.17 2.92 -16.20
N HIS A 423 -2.84 3.25 -14.93
CA HIS A 423 -2.46 4.58 -14.51
C HIS A 423 -1.10 4.59 -13.79
N PHE A 424 -0.51 5.78 -13.70
CA PHE A 424 0.77 5.96 -13.01
C PHE A 424 0.82 7.32 -12.31
N VAL A 425 1.45 7.35 -11.14
CA VAL A 425 1.79 8.58 -10.40
C VAL A 425 3.20 8.48 -9.85
N CYS A 426 3.98 9.53 -10.06
CA CYS A 426 5.36 9.58 -9.58
C CYS A 426 5.73 10.97 -9.08
N LYS A 427 6.45 11.00 -7.94
CA LYS A 427 7.06 12.22 -7.42
C LYS A 427 8.19 12.70 -8.34
N LEU A 428 8.18 13.99 -8.60
CA LEU A 428 9.24 14.73 -9.25
C LEU A 428 9.63 15.93 -8.39
N PHE A 429 10.80 16.47 -8.68
CA PHE A 429 11.20 17.79 -8.21
C PHE A 429 11.09 18.82 -9.34
N ASP A 430 12.06 19.72 -9.51
CA ASP A 430 12.04 20.68 -10.61
C ASP A 430 12.12 19.95 -11.98
N LEU A 431 11.65 20.60 -13.04
CA LEU A 431 11.64 20.11 -14.43
C LEU A 431 12.28 21.18 -15.36
N PHE A 432 13.55 21.52 -15.10
CA PHE A 432 14.25 22.55 -15.84
C PHE A 432 15.21 21.98 -16.89
N THR A 433 15.72 20.75 -16.64
CA THR A 433 16.75 20.14 -17.50
C THR A 433 16.15 19.41 -18.71
N PRO A 434 16.85 19.36 -19.85
CA PRO A 434 16.43 18.57 -21.02
C PRO A 434 16.25 17.08 -20.72
N PHE A 435 17.01 16.52 -19.78
CA PHE A 435 16.88 15.13 -19.38
C PHE A 435 15.53 14.86 -18.72
N SER A 436 15.18 15.64 -17.69
CA SER A 436 13.92 15.44 -16.94
C SER A 436 12.70 15.72 -17.81
N VAL A 437 12.74 16.78 -18.62
CA VAL A 437 11.65 17.10 -19.54
C VAL A 437 11.52 16.05 -20.64
N GLY A 438 12.66 15.55 -21.16
CA GLY A 438 12.66 14.44 -22.11
C GLY A 438 12.03 13.17 -21.55
N LEU A 439 12.30 12.82 -20.28
CA LEU A 439 11.61 11.69 -19.61
C LEU A 439 10.10 11.92 -19.53
N VAL A 440 9.66 13.13 -19.14
CA VAL A 440 8.23 13.47 -19.12
C VAL A 440 7.61 13.38 -20.51
N TYR A 441 8.35 13.74 -21.57
CA TYR A 441 7.90 13.58 -22.95
C TYR A 441 7.71 12.11 -23.34
N LEU A 442 8.65 11.23 -22.96
CA LEU A 442 8.52 9.78 -23.19
C LEU A 442 7.27 9.22 -22.49
N MET A 443 6.97 9.67 -21.26
CA MET A 443 5.74 9.28 -20.56
C MET A 443 4.50 9.86 -21.22
N PHE A 444 4.55 11.12 -21.70
CA PHE A 444 3.45 11.71 -22.48
C PHE A 444 3.13 10.87 -23.71
N ARG A 445 4.14 10.39 -24.43
CA ARG A 445 3.96 9.53 -25.62
C ARG A 445 3.46 8.11 -25.26
N SER A 446 3.67 7.67 -24.02
CA SER A 446 3.27 6.33 -23.53
C SER A 446 1.88 6.27 -22.90
N PHE A 447 1.22 7.41 -22.64
CA PHE A 447 -0.10 7.50 -22.03
C PHE A 447 -1.04 8.39 -22.85
N GLU A 448 -2.35 8.22 -22.72
CA GLU A 448 -3.35 9.03 -23.42
C GLU A 448 -3.38 10.47 -22.92
N ARG A 449 -3.05 10.70 -21.65
CA ARG A 449 -2.92 12.04 -21.08
C ARG A 449 -2.01 12.05 -19.86
N ILE A 450 -1.37 13.20 -19.64
CA ILE A 450 -0.57 13.46 -18.45
C ILE A 450 -0.99 14.75 -17.74
N SER A 451 -0.68 14.84 -16.45
CA SER A 451 -0.80 16.06 -15.65
C SER A 451 0.42 16.23 -14.76
N ILE A 452 1.03 17.42 -14.76
CA ILE A 452 2.05 17.82 -13.79
C ILE A 452 1.33 18.61 -12.70
N HIS A 453 1.28 18.06 -11.49
CA HIS A 453 0.48 18.59 -10.40
C HIS A 453 1.28 18.70 -9.10
N LYS A 454 1.06 19.80 -8.35
CA LYS A 454 1.59 19.99 -7.01
C LYS A 454 0.44 19.96 -6.01
N PRO A 455 0.24 18.84 -5.27
CA PRO A 455 -0.89 18.73 -4.36
C PRO A 455 -0.75 19.64 -3.13
N ASN A 456 -1.87 20.08 -2.56
CA ASN A 456 -1.90 20.90 -1.34
C ASN A 456 -1.16 20.26 -0.16
N THR A 457 -1.11 18.95 -0.09
CA THR A 457 -0.37 18.21 0.94
C THR A 457 1.15 18.25 0.76
N SER A 458 1.65 18.59 -0.42
CA SER A 458 3.06 18.92 -0.61
C SER A 458 3.33 20.34 -0.10
N ARG A 459 4.42 20.53 0.67
CA ARG A 459 4.76 21.86 1.20
C ARG A 459 4.95 22.86 0.06
N PRO A 460 4.27 24.06 0.11
CA PRO A 460 4.33 25.01 -1.01
C PRO A 460 5.73 25.50 -1.34
N ALA A 461 6.61 25.61 -0.36
CA ALA A 461 7.97 26.13 -0.52
C ALA A 461 8.96 25.14 -1.15
N ASN A 462 8.67 23.81 -1.16
CA ASN A 462 9.57 22.82 -1.77
C ASN A 462 9.31 22.64 -3.27
N SER A 463 10.23 22.00 -3.98
CA SER A 463 10.14 21.73 -5.43
C SER A 463 9.26 20.53 -5.77
N GLU A 464 8.83 19.73 -4.79
CA GLU A 464 8.06 18.51 -4.98
C GLU A 464 6.78 18.76 -5.80
N ARG A 465 6.62 17.98 -6.83
CA ARG A 465 5.44 17.89 -7.70
C ARG A 465 5.26 16.45 -8.14
N TYR A 466 4.17 16.14 -8.82
CA TYR A 466 3.88 14.79 -9.30
C TYR A 466 3.55 14.81 -10.79
N ILE A 467 4.02 13.80 -11.52
CA ILE A 467 3.47 13.45 -12.81
C ILE A 467 2.37 12.43 -12.59
N ILE A 468 1.20 12.69 -13.16
CA ILE A 468 0.05 11.78 -13.18
C ILE A 468 -0.19 11.38 -14.62
N CYS A 469 -0.14 10.08 -14.91
CA CYS A 469 -0.34 9.52 -16.23
C CYS A 469 -1.60 8.67 -16.24
N LYS A 470 -2.47 8.87 -17.22
CA LYS A 470 -3.75 8.21 -17.31
C LYS A 470 -3.88 7.44 -18.61
N TRP A 471 -4.28 6.16 -18.50
CA TRP A 471 -4.50 5.22 -19.57
C TRP A 471 -3.24 4.94 -20.41
N LYS A 472 -2.42 4.01 -19.90
CA LYS A 472 -1.21 3.53 -20.60
C LYS A 472 -1.59 2.98 -21.97
N ARG A 473 -0.89 3.40 -23.01
CA ARG A 473 -1.02 2.90 -24.37
C ARG A 473 -0.44 1.50 -24.52
N PRO A 474 -0.95 0.67 -25.43
CA PRO A 474 -0.38 -0.65 -25.68
C PRO A 474 0.95 -0.62 -26.44
N ASP A 475 1.22 0.44 -27.21
CA ASP A 475 2.31 0.60 -28.18
C ASP A 475 3.53 1.34 -27.62
N CYS A 476 3.91 1.07 -26.35
CA CYS A 476 5.03 1.75 -25.69
C CYS A 476 6.27 0.85 -25.48
N GLU A 477 6.39 -0.25 -26.22
CA GLU A 477 7.48 -1.23 -26.06
C GLU A 477 8.83 -0.62 -26.43
N ASP A 478 8.93 0.11 -27.55
CA ASP A 478 10.16 0.76 -28.00
C ASP A 478 10.64 1.81 -27.00
N ILE A 479 9.72 2.61 -26.44
CA ILE A 479 10.05 3.59 -25.39
C ILE A 479 10.56 2.84 -24.14
N THR A 480 9.93 1.74 -23.75
CA THR A 480 10.36 0.94 -22.60
C THR A 480 11.76 0.40 -22.78
N LYS A 481 12.05 -0.19 -23.95
CA LYS A 481 13.38 -0.71 -24.32
C LYS A 481 14.43 0.39 -24.35
N TYR A 482 14.07 1.55 -24.88
CA TYR A 482 14.96 2.71 -24.93
C TYR A 482 15.32 3.19 -23.53
N MET A 483 14.35 3.38 -22.66
CA MET A 483 14.58 3.78 -21.26
C MET A 483 15.42 2.76 -20.49
N TYR A 484 15.22 1.47 -20.75
CA TYR A 484 16.05 0.41 -20.18
C TYR A 484 17.50 0.53 -20.62
N ASN A 485 17.76 0.83 -21.89
CA ASN A 485 19.11 1.06 -22.41
C ASN A 485 19.76 2.31 -21.81
N ILE A 486 18.99 3.40 -21.62
CA ILE A 486 19.52 4.60 -20.92
C ILE A 486 19.94 4.25 -19.50
N ASN A 487 19.15 3.47 -18.73
CA ASN A 487 19.52 3.06 -17.38
C ASN A 487 20.80 2.21 -17.38
N LYS A 488 20.93 1.25 -18.30
CA LYS A 488 22.17 0.47 -18.47
C LYS A 488 23.37 1.35 -18.75
N HIS A 489 23.18 2.35 -19.62
CA HIS A 489 24.26 3.26 -19.99
C HIS A 489 24.70 4.15 -18.80
N LEU A 490 23.73 4.69 -18.04
CA LEU A 490 24.04 5.46 -16.82
C LEU A 490 24.74 4.60 -15.76
N ASN A 491 24.36 3.34 -15.61
CA ASN A 491 25.04 2.41 -14.70
C ASN A 491 26.47 2.11 -15.16
N ALA A 492 26.72 2.01 -16.47
CA ALA A 492 28.06 1.81 -17.04
C ALA A 492 28.96 3.05 -16.87
N LEU A 493 28.41 4.25 -17.00
CA LEU A 493 29.16 5.50 -16.76
C LEU A 493 29.59 5.64 -15.30
N GLY A 494 28.73 5.20 -14.36
CA GLY A 494 28.95 5.32 -12.92
C GLY A 494 28.66 6.72 -12.36
N ARG A 495 28.46 6.76 -11.04
CA ARG A 495 28.00 7.98 -10.35
C ARG A 495 29.06 9.08 -10.26
N ASP A 496 30.32 8.73 -10.30
CA ASP A 496 31.46 9.67 -10.16
C ASP A 496 32.06 10.10 -11.52
N SER A 497 31.48 9.68 -12.64
CA SER A 497 31.93 10.01 -13.98
C SER A 497 31.78 11.52 -14.25
N GLU A 498 32.73 12.12 -14.95
CA GLU A 498 32.61 13.48 -15.50
C GLU A 498 31.64 13.56 -16.67
N ARG A 499 31.37 12.43 -17.34
CA ARG A 499 30.38 12.29 -18.42
C ARG A 499 29.03 11.88 -17.84
N ASP A 500 28.02 12.34 -18.51
CA ASP A 500 26.62 12.07 -18.09
C ASP A 500 25.70 12.12 -19.31
N VAL A 501 24.52 11.45 -19.22
CA VAL A 501 23.44 11.63 -20.20
C VAL A 501 22.75 12.95 -19.90
N THR A 502 22.80 13.89 -20.80
CA THR A 502 22.27 15.26 -20.61
C THR A 502 20.89 15.46 -21.23
N SER A 503 20.51 14.65 -22.23
CA SER A 503 19.20 14.68 -22.87
C SER A 503 18.82 13.26 -23.33
N VAL A 504 17.54 12.96 -23.29
CA VAL A 504 16.98 11.66 -23.73
C VAL A 504 15.97 11.82 -24.88
N VAL A 505 15.65 13.06 -25.25
CA VAL A 505 14.87 13.40 -26.44
C VAL A 505 15.46 14.68 -27.03
N PRO A 506 15.73 14.73 -28.33
CA PRO A 506 16.27 15.93 -28.99
C PRO A 506 15.36 17.14 -28.76
N LEU A 507 15.96 18.29 -28.46
CA LEU A 507 15.24 19.53 -28.13
C LEU A 507 14.33 20.04 -29.25
N ASN A 508 14.74 19.80 -30.51
CA ASN A 508 13.88 20.15 -31.67
C ASN A 508 12.56 19.37 -31.66
N ILE A 509 12.57 18.07 -31.40
CA ILE A 509 11.37 17.23 -31.32
C ILE A 509 10.41 17.75 -30.23
N ILE A 510 10.97 18.07 -29.04
CA ILE A 510 10.17 18.64 -27.94
C ILE A 510 9.58 20.00 -28.31
N LYS A 511 10.33 20.86 -29.04
CA LYS A 511 9.85 22.18 -29.46
C LYS A 511 8.85 22.13 -30.62
N GLU A 512 8.98 21.17 -31.51
CA GLU A 512 8.06 20.92 -32.61
C GLU A 512 6.68 20.47 -32.08
N ASP A 513 6.64 19.69 -30.97
CA ASP A 513 5.43 19.41 -30.23
C ASP A 513 5.05 20.61 -29.35
N LYS A 514 4.48 21.61 -30.01
CA LYS A 514 4.15 22.89 -29.38
C LYS A 514 3.20 22.73 -28.18
N ALA A 515 2.25 21.82 -28.24
CA ALA A 515 1.29 21.58 -27.16
C ALA A 515 2.02 21.10 -25.88
N PHE A 516 2.93 20.17 -26.03
CA PHE A 516 3.75 19.68 -24.92
C PHE A 516 4.72 20.75 -24.41
N PHE A 517 5.40 21.44 -25.31
CA PHE A 517 6.40 22.46 -24.95
C PHE A 517 5.75 23.60 -24.15
N ASP A 518 4.64 24.16 -24.67
CA ASP A 518 3.89 25.23 -24.00
C ASP A 518 3.33 24.79 -22.65
N TYR A 519 2.84 23.54 -22.56
CA TYR A 519 2.34 22.93 -21.31
C TYR A 519 3.44 22.89 -20.23
N VAL A 520 4.65 22.43 -20.58
CA VAL A 520 5.78 22.36 -19.63
C VAL A 520 6.20 23.75 -19.17
N LEU A 521 6.29 24.73 -20.11
CA LEU A 521 6.58 26.13 -19.78
C LEU A 521 5.56 26.71 -18.80
N ASP A 522 4.27 26.53 -19.06
CA ASP A 522 3.18 27.02 -18.22
C ASP A 522 3.19 26.35 -16.85
N SER A 523 3.43 25.05 -16.80
CA SER A 523 3.56 24.30 -15.55
C SER A 523 4.73 24.82 -14.69
N ASN A 524 5.90 24.97 -15.29
CA ASN A 524 7.09 25.49 -14.59
C ASN A 524 6.90 26.94 -14.16
N TYR A 525 6.25 27.77 -14.98
CA TYR A 525 5.90 29.15 -14.60
C TYR A 525 4.97 29.17 -13.40
N SER A 526 3.85 28.47 -13.47
CA SER A 526 2.80 28.46 -12.43
C SER A 526 3.31 27.90 -11.10
N ILE A 527 3.93 26.71 -11.13
CA ILE A 527 4.45 26.04 -9.92
C ILE A 527 5.62 26.87 -9.35
N GLY A 528 6.54 27.33 -10.19
CA GLY A 528 7.71 28.13 -9.77
C GLY A 528 7.31 29.48 -9.18
N TYR A 529 6.31 30.16 -9.75
CA TYR A 529 5.79 31.40 -9.19
C TYR A 529 5.19 31.20 -7.80
N ASN A 530 4.32 30.18 -7.64
CA ASN A 530 3.71 29.85 -6.34
C ASN A 530 4.79 29.45 -5.30
N GLN A 531 5.82 28.74 -5.74
CA GLN A 531 6.95 28.37 -4.90
C GLN A 531 7.74 29.61 -4.42
N ILE A 532 8.00 30.59 -5.30
CA ILE A 532 8.64 31.84 -4.92
C ILE A 532 7.82 32.57 -3.84
N VAL A 533 6.51 32.69 -4.03
CA VAL A 533 5.61 33.33 -3.04
C VAL A 533 5.68 32.59 -1.70
N ALA A 534 5.65 31.26 -1.72
CA ALA A 534 5.74 30.45 -0.52
C ALA A 534 7.12 30.55 0.18
N LEU A 535 8.23 30.56 -0.59
CA LEU A 535 9.57 30.75 -0.06
C LEU A 535 9.69 32.13 0.63
N GLN A 536 9.19 33.19 -0.01
CA GLN A 536 9.14 34.54 0.56
C GLN A 536 8.30 34.58 1.85
N LYS A 537 7.18 33.84 1.90
CA LYS A 537 6.37 33.70 3.12
C LYS A 537 7.17 33.05 4.24
N VAL A 538 7.86 31.94 3.99
CA VAL A 538 8.71 31.27 4.99
C VAL A 538 9.78 32.23 5.51
N ILE A 539 10.45 32.98 4.62
CA ILE A 539 11.46 33.98 4.99
C ILE A 539 10.84 35.07 5.89
N ALA A 540 9.66 35.57 5.54
CA ALA A 540 8.94 36.55 6.33
C ALA A 540 8.59 36.02 7.73
N PHE A 541 8.04 34.80 7.83
CA PHE A 541 7.70 34.12 9.08
C PHE A 541 8.93 33.75 9.94
N CYS A 542 10.08 33.52 9.30
CA CYS A 542 11.34 33.30 10.01
C CYS A 542 11.87 34.61 10.64
N ARG A 543 11.71 35.73 9.94
CA ARG A 543 12.14 37.07 10.43
C ARG A 543 11.19 37.63 11.48
N ASP A 544 9.89 37.43 11.31
CA ASP A 544 8.85 37.84 12.27
C ASP A 544 8.15 36.63 12.85
N THR A 545 8.51 36.28 14.09
CA THR A 545 7.97 35.12 14.81
C THR A 545 6.53 35.31 15.29
N SER A 546 5.96 36.52 15.17
CA SER A 546 4.56 36.80 15.53
C SER A 546 3.56 36.44 14.41
N LEU A 547 4.06 36.17 13.20
CA LEU A 547 3.22 35.78 12.08
C LEU A 547 2.77 34.32 12.25
N GLU A 548 1.46 34.10 12.06
CA GLU A 548 0.82 32.78 12.10
C GLU A 548 -0.20 32.63 10.97
N GLU A 549 -0.29 31.44 10.38
CA GLU A 549 -1.33 31.10 9.41
C GLU A 549 -2.58 30.63 10.16
N LEU A 550 -3.56 31.53 10.27
CA LEU A 550 -4.77 31.33 11.08
C LEU A 550 -5.76 30.34 10.45
N LYS A 551 -5.62 30.03 9.17
CA LYS A 551 -6.57 29.19 8.41
C LYS A 551 -6.30 27.70 8.52
N GLN A 552 -5.19 27.29 9.14
CA GLN A 552 -4.75 25.88 9.16
C GLN A 552 -5.83 24.91 9.65
N GLY A 553 -6.52 25.22 10.74
CA GLY A 553 -7.56 24.38 11.32
C GLY A 553 -8.78 24.20 10.40
N ASP A 554 -9.25 25.30 9.81
CA ASP A 554 -10.39 25.30 8.90
C ASP A 554 -10.05 24.57 7.59
N LEU A 555 -8.85 24.81 7.04
CA LEU A 555 -8.37 24.14 5.82
C LEU A 555 -8.24 22.65 6.06
N ARG A 556 -7.70 22.22 7.20
CA ARG A 556 -7.64 20.79 7.56
C ARG A 556 -9.02 20.15 7.51
N LYS A 557 -10.03 20.74 8.15
CA LYS A 557 -11.40 20.22 8.17
C LYS A 557 -11.96 20.10 6.76
N LYS A 558 -11.87 21.17 5.96
CA LYS A 558 -12.37 21.21 4.58
C LYS A 558 -11.64 20.19 3.68
N CYS A 559 -10.32 20.07 3.80
CA CYS A 559 -9.53 19.11 3.01
C CYS A 559 -9.91 17.66 3.33
N LEU A 560 -10.00 17.31 4.63
CA LEU A 560 -10.37 15.94 5.03
C LEU A 560 -11.77 15.56 4.55
N ASP A 561 -12.74 16.49 4.63
CA ASP A 561 -14.09 16.28 4.12
C ASP A 561 -14.08 16.12 2.59
N TYR A 562 -13.41 17.01 1.86
CA TYR A 562 -13.27 16.95 0.39
C TYR A 562 -12.60 15.64 -0.07
N TRP A 563 -11.53 15.17 0.62
CA TRP A 563 -10.85 13.91 0.31
C TRP A 563 -11.57 12.68 0.85
N ARG A 564 -12.66 12.85 1.58
CA ARG A 564 -13.43 11.77 2.22
C ARG A 564 -12.56 10.92 3.15
N VAL A 565 -11.73 11.56 3.96
CA VAL A 565 -10.89 10.95 4.99
C VAL A 565 -11.42 11.33 6.36
N PRO A 566 -11.60 10.40 7.31
CA PRO A 566 -12.07 10.71 8.65
C PRO A 566 -11.15 11.69 9.38
N ALA A 567 -11.73 12.63 10.13
CA ALA A 567 -11.00 13.57 10.97
C ALA A 567 -10.59 12.97 12.33
N GLU A 568 -10.18 11.72 12.33
CA GLU A 568 -9.77 10.97 13.52
C GLU A 568 -8.25 10.95 13.67
N ALA A 569 -7.78 10.77 14.90
CA ALA A 569 -6.38 10.50 15.16
C ALA A 569 -6.03 9.05 14.85
N ARG A 570 -4.78 8.80 14.45
CA ARG A 570 -4.27 7.44 14.25
C ARG A 570 -4.31 6.68 15.56
N LYS A 571 -4.96 5.52 15.57
CA LYS A 571 -5.06 4.64 16.74
C LYS A 571 -4.66 3.22 16.35
N ALA A 572 -3.85 2.58 17.18
CA ALA A 572 -3.56 1.17 17.02
C ALA A 572 -4.87 0.35 17.10
N PRO A 573 -5.08 -0.62 16.21
CA PRO A 573 -6.27 -1.47 16.29
C PRO A 573 -6.27 -2.25 17.61
N PRO A 574 -7.44 -2.45 18.23
CA PRO A 574 -7.54 -3.19 19.49
C PRO A 574 -6.97 -4.60 19.32
N ARG A 575 -6.19 -5.04 20.29
CA ARG A 575 -5.61 -6.39 20.33
C ARG A 575 -6.66 -7.36 20.88
N LEU A 576 -7.69 -7.67 20.07
CA LEU A 576 -8.69 -8.66 20.43
C LEU A 576 -8.07 -10.05 20.53
N ASN A 577 -8.47 -10.81 21.54
CA ASN A 577 -8.25 -12.26 21.59
C ASN A 577 -9.32 -12.98 20.75
N ALA A 578 -9.21 -14.28 20.59
CA ALA A 578 -10.13 -15.06 19.77
C ALA A 578 -11.57 -15.06 20.33
N ASP A 579 -11.70 -15.10 21.66
CA ASP A 579 -13.01 -15.18 22.34
C ASP A 579 -13.76 -13.86 22.27
N GLU A 580 -13.06 -12.74 22.09
CA GLU A 580 -13.66 -11.41 21.85
C GLU A 580 -13.94 -11.18 20.36
N ALA A 581 -13.03 -11.60 19.48
CA ALA A 581 -13.13 -11.37 18.04
C ALA A 581 -14.26 -12.17 17.40
N PHE A 582 -14.48 -13.42 17.85
CA PHE A 582 -15.48 -14.31 17.30
C PHE A 582 -16.92 -13.78 17.49
N PRO A 583 -17.40 -13.46 18.73
CA PRO A 583 -18.71 -12.86 18.90
C PRO A 583 -18.89 -11.53 18.16
N ALA A 584 -17.83 -10.69 18.12
CA ALA A 584 -17.88 -9.40 17.43
C ALA A 584 -18.09 -9.55 15.90
N ILE A 585 -17.58 -10.64 15.29
CA ILE A 585 -17.83 -10.94 13.88
C ILE A 585 -19.28 -11.40 13.69
N LEU A 586 -19.79 -12.27 14.57
CA LEU A 586 -21.15 -12.79 14.45
C LEU A 586 -22.22 -11.74 14.69
N SER A 587 -21.98 -10.76 15.57
CA SER A 587 -22.90 -9.68 15.94
C SER A 587 -22.76 -8.41 15.10
N SER A 588 -21.94 -8.42 14.05
CA SER A 588 -21.69 -7.23 13.22
C SER A 588 -22.99 -6.64 12.65
N PRO A 589 -23.23 -5.30 12.84
CA PRO A 589 -24.49 -4.64 12.45
C PRO A 589 -24.73 -4.54 10.93
N ASN A 590 -23.76 -4.85 10.09
CA ASN A 590 -23.92 -4.90 8.62
C ASN A 590 -24.85 -6.05 8.14
N LEU A 591 -25.52 -6.72 9.08
CA LEU A 591 -26.43 -7.84 8.89
C LEU A 591 -27.89 -7.42 8.64
N ASN A 592 -28.20 -6.12 8.59
CA ASN A 592 -29.60 -5.64 8.62
C ASN A 592 -30.39 -5.82 7.33
N GLU A 593 -29.85 -6.37 6.28
CA GLU A 593 -30.62 -6.74 5.09
C GLU A 593 -30.97 -8.24 5.11
N GLY A 594 -31.87 -8.66 6.01
CA GLY A 594 -32.54 -9.98 5.97
C GLY A 594 -31.72 -11.19 6.44
N GLY A 595 -30.53 -11.01 6.99
CA GLY A 595 -29.71 -12.09 7.51
C GLY A 595 -30.07 -12.46 8.94
N LYS A 596 -30.68 -13.64 9.14
CA LYS A 596 -30.80 -14.22 10.49
C LYS A 596 -29.38 -14.37 11.07
N VAL A 597 -29.20 -13.86 12.30
CA VAL A 597 -28.00 -14.09 13.11
C VAL A 597 -27.70 -15.59 13.10
N ILE A 598 -26.49 -16.00 12.69
CA ILE A 598 -26.07 -17.40 12.87
C ILE A 598 -25.78 -17.57 14.36
N PRO A 599 -26.56 -18.41 15.09
CA PRO A 599 -26.21 -18.68 16.46
C PRO A 599 -24.84 -19.30 16.56
N ALA A 600 -24.05 -18.89 17.55
CA ALA A 600 -22.72 -19.48 17.79
C ALA A 600 -22.80 -21.01 17.97
N GLU A 601 -23.93 -21.51 18.46
CA GLU A 601 -24.23 -22.93 18.65
C GLU A 601 -24.13 -23.74 17.34
N ILE A 602 -24.47 -23.16 16.18
CA ILE A 602 -24.37 -23.86 14.89
C ILE A 602 -22.88 -24.15 14.59
N ILE A 603 -21.99 -23.25 14.97
CA ILE A 603 -20.54 -23.41 14.75
C ILE A 603 -19.96 -24.41 15.77
N TYR A 604 -20.38 -24.33 17.05
CA TYR A 604 -19.85 -25.18 18.10
C TYR A 604 -20.49 -26.58 18.16
N ASN A 605 -21.75 -26.74 17.78
CA ASN A 605 -22.54 -27.91 18.09
C ASN A 605 -23.06 -28.69 16.87
N SER A 606 -22.85 -28.22 15.65
CA SER A 606 -23.39 -28.93 14.49
C SER A 606 -22.63 -30.25 14.26
N SER A 607 -23.28 -31.37 14.53
CA SER A 607 -22.81 -32.69 14.13
C SER A 607 -22.95 -32.84 12.61
N GLU A 608 -21.93 -33.39 12.01
CA GLU A 608 -21.92 -33.75 10.58
C GLU A 608 -22.87 -34.94 10.39
N LYS A 609 -23.68 -34.91 9.33
CA LYS A 609 -24.47 -36.08 8.91
C LYS A 609 -23.54 -36.97 8.08
N GLU A 610 -23.12 -38.11 8.66
CA GLU A 610 -22.38 -39.10 7.90
C GLU A 610 -23.33 -39.77 6.86
N LEU A 611 -22.92 -39.81 5.63
CA LEU A 611 -23.67 -40.34 4.52
C LEU A 611 -23.62 -41.90 4.56
N THR A 612 -24.75 -42.54 4.41
CA THR A 612 -24.92 -44.00 4.35
C THR A 612 -25.81 -44.40 3.18
N LEU A 613 -25.78 -45.67 2.75
CA LEU A 613 -26.73 -46.15 1.72
C LEU A 613 -28.19 -45.97 2.08
N ILE A 614 -28.50 -45.99 3.39
CA ILE A 614 -29.87 -45.87 3.89
C ILE A 614 -30.36 -44.41 3.86
N ASN A 615 -29.56 -43.45 4.31
CA ASN A 615 -29.94 -42.05 4.43
C ASN A 615 -29.68 -41.20 3.18
N MET A 616 -28.88 -41.72 2.24
CA MET A 616 -28.52 -41.01 1.01
C MET A 616 -29.74 -40.59 0.17
N PRO A 617 -30.78 -41.42 -0.05
CA PRO A 617 -31.99 -41.00 -0.76
C PRO A 617 -32.83 -39.93 -0.03
N GLU A 618 -32.78 -39.89 1.29
CA GLU A 618 -33.47 -38.89 2.11
C GLU A 618 -32.69 -37.56 2.09
N ILE A 619 -31.36 -37.60 2.23
CA ILE A 619 -30.50 -36.45 2.24
C ILE A 619 -30.49 -35.78 0.85
N PHE A 620 -30.31 -36.56 -0.22
CA PHE A 620 -30.30 -36.06 -1.58
C PHE A 620 -31.68 -36.12 -2.24
N ASP A 621 -32.65 -35.34 -1.72
CA ASP A 621 -34.01 -35.21 -2.27
C ASP A 621 -34.01 -34.82 -3.76
N SER A 622 -33.02 -33.99 -4.15
CA SER A 622 -32.64 -33.68 -5.52
C SER A 622 -31.13 -33.49 -5.62
N ILE A 623 -30.47 -34.32 -6.42
CA ILE A 623 -29.03 -34.25 -6.63
C ILE A 623 -28.59 -32.88 -7.15
N TYR A 624 -29.47 -32.17 -7.85
CA TYR A 624 -29.17 -30.87 -8.44
C TYR A 624 -29.10 -29.71 -7.43
N ASN A 625 -29.63 -29.91 -6.19
CA ASN A 625 -29.56 -28.91 -5.13
C ASN A 625 -28.23 -28.91 -4.39
N TRP A 626 -27.38 -29.90 -4.67
CA TRP A 626 -26.19 -30.17 -3.87
C TRP A 626 -24.87 -29.86 -4.60
N HIS A 627 -23.93 -29.43 -3.81
CA HIS A 627 -22.53 -29.26 -4.23
C HIS A 627 -21.64 -30.11 -3.34
N CYS A 628 -20.47 -30.49 -3.83
CA CYS A 628 -19.49 -31.25 -3.05
C CYS A 628 -18.06 -30.75 -3.27
N ALA A 629 -17.20 -31.01 -2.29
CA ALA A 629 -15.78 -30.73 -2.35
C ALA A 629 -14.96 -31.88 -1.72
N VAL A 630 -13.74 -32.12 -2.23
CA VAL A 630 -12.85 -33.19 -1.78
C VAL A 630 -12.10 -32.76 -0.52
N LEU A 631 -12.16 -33.56 0.56
CA LEU A 631 -11.42 -33.34 1.80
C LEU A 631 -10.10 -34.09 1.81
N GLY A 632 -9.05 -33.48 2.40
CA GLY A 632 -7.69 -33.99 2.44
C GLY A 632 -7.23 -34.45 3.84
N ASN A 633 -8.10 -34.40 4.85
CA ASN A 633 -7.76 -34.83 6.19
C ASN A 633 -8.91 -35.65 6.80
N PRO A 634 -8.58 -36.77 7.50
CA PRO A 634 -9.61 -37.58 8.14
C PRO A 634 -10.24 -36.84 9.33
N PRO A 635 -11.44 -37.26 9.77
CA PRO A 635 -12.08 -36.70 10.94
C PRO A 635 -11.18 -36.88 12.19
N LYS A 636 -11.24 -35.93 13.11
CA LYS A 636 -10.42 -35.88 14.35
C LYS A 636 -8.92 -35.66 14.15
N SER A 637 -8.42 -35.43 12.94
CA SER A 637 -7.08 -34.91 12.71
C SER A 637 -6.96 -33.48 13.24
N GLU A 638 -5.78 -33.09 13.73
CA GLU A 638 -5.51 -31.67 14.09
C GLU A 638 -5.69 -30.70 12.92
N ASN A 639 -5.55 -31.20 11.70
CA ASN A 639 -5.68 -30.44 10.47
C ASN A 639 -7.02 -30.61 9.76
N SER A 640 -7.99 -31.31 10.41
CA SER A 640 -9.30 -31.58 9.83
C SER A 640 -10.08 -30.32 9.55
N LEU A 641 -11.18 -30.48 8.79
CA LEU A 641 -12.08 -29.38 8.47
C LEU A 641 -12.58 -28.68 9.74
N THR A 642 -12.31 -27.38 9.86
CA THR A 642 -12.68 -26.56 11.01
C THR A 642 -12.80 -25.09 10.64
N PHE A 643 -13.21 -24.27 11.61
CA PHE A 643 -13.21 -22.81 11.43
C PHE A 643 -11.85 -22.20 11.76
N PHE A 644 -11.46 -21.25 10.92
CA PHE A 644 -10.29 -20.41 11.12
C PHE A 644 -10.73 -18.97 11.37
N LEU A 645 -10.13 -18.35 12.40
CA LEU A 645 -10.39 -16.98 12.82
C LEU A 645 -9.13 -16.14 12.64
N GLY A 646 -9.19 -15.14 11.75
CA GLY A 646 -8.13 -14.15 11.54
C GLY A 646 -8.31 -12.94 12.43
N CYS A 647 -7.33 -12.66 13.27
CA CYS A 647 -7.25 -11.47 14.12
C CYS A 647 -6.14 -10.48 13.65
N GLY A 648 -5.70 -10.61 12.40
CA GLY A 648 -4.67 -9.82 11.75
C GLY A 648 -3.28 -10.46 11.80
N ARG A 649 -2.58 -10.42 10.67
CA ARG A 649 -1.26 -11.01 10.43
C ARG A 649 -1.18 -12.47 10.90
N HIS A 650 -0.17 -12.81 11.71
CA HIS A 650 0.03 -14.17 12.23
C HIS A 650 -0.90 -14.56 13.39
N LYS A 651 -1.82 -13.69 13.81
CA LYS A 651 -2.81 -14.02 14.84
C LYS A 651 -3.97 -14.77 14.21
N VAL A 652 -3.71 -16.02 13.86
CA VAL A 652 -4.69 -16.93 13.29
C VAL A 652 -4.97 -18.04 14.29
N PHE A 653 -6.25 -18.27 14.55
CA PHE A 653 -6.76 -19.30 15.46
C PHE A 653 -7.61 -20.29 14.68
N TYR A 654 -7.66 -21.54 15.16
CA TYR A 654 -8.56 -22.55 14.64
C TYR A 654 -9.44 -23.11 15.77
N LEU A 655 -10.62 -23.54 15.41
CA LEU A 655 -11.56 -24.09 16.37
C LEU A 655 -11.24 -25.57 16.61
N HIS A 656 -10.82 -25.94 17.83
CA HIS A 656 -10.56 -27.32 18.24
C HIS A 656 -11.26 -27.62 19.56
N ASN A 657 -12.02 -28.72 19.61
CA ASN A 657 -12.77 -29.11 20.80
C ASN A 657 -13.57 -27.97 21.44
N ARG A 658 -14.30 -27.18 20.60
CA ARG A 658 -15.08 -26.00 21.00
C ARG A 658 -14.28 -24.84 21.62
N ARG A 659 -12.96 -24.82 21.44
CA ARG A 659 -12.06 -23.75 21.91
C ARG A 659 -11.22 -23.21 20.76
N TRP A 660 -10.95 -21.93 20.78
CA TRP A 660 -10.04 -21.30 19.85
C TRP A 660 -8.60 -21.55 20.27
N SER A 661 -7.84 -22.22 19.43
CA SER A 661 -6.43 -22.56 19.63
C SER A 661 -5.56 -21.85 18.58
N LYS A 662 -4.36 -21.47 18.97
CA LYS A 662 -3.37 -20.94 18.01
C LYS A 662 -2.89 -22.08 17.10
N LEU A 663 -2.58 -21.74 15.85
CA LEU A 663 -1.96 -22.70 14.95
C LEU A 663 -0.63 -23.22 15.53
N PRO A 664 -0.30 -24.50 15.30
CA PRO A 664 1.03 -25.03 15.64
C PRO A 664 2.15 -24.17 15.05
N GLY A 665 3.23 -23.97 15.79
CA GLY A 665 4.36 -23.12 15.38
C GLY A 665 5.06 -23.52 14.08
N THR A 666 4.81 -24.73 13.61
CA THR A 666 5.30 -25.27 12.33
C THR A 666 4.54 -24.72 11.13
N ILE A 667 3.34 -24.14 11.33
CA ILE A 667 2.48 -23.59 10.28
C ILE A 667 2.34 -22.08 10.50
N LYS A 668 3.03 -21.30 9.67
CA LYS A 668 2.91 -19.85 9.66
C LYS A 668 1.86 -19.45 8.62
N LEU A 669 0.80 -18.80 9.05
CA LEU A 669 -0.29 -18.35 8.20
C LEU A 669 -0.64 -16.89 8.53
N GLU A 670 -0.96 -16.10 7.52
CA GLU A 670 -1.45 -14.73 7.69
C GLU A 670 -2.90 -14.62 7.18
N LEU A 671 -3.78 -14.06 8.02
CA LEU A 671 -5.15 -13.71 7.64
C LEU A 671 -5.45 -12.30 8.15
N SER A 672 -6.15 -11.52 7.35
CA SER A 672 -6.62 -10.21 7.76
C SER A 672 -7.57 -10.28 8.96
N ALA A 673 -7.56 -9.23 9.78
CA ALA A 673 -8.46 -9.14 10.92
C ALA A 673 -9.93 -9.24 10.50
N LYS A 674 -10.79 -9.72 11.41
CA LYS A 674 -12.22 -9.93 11.15
C LYS A 674 -12.49 -10.92 10.01
N THR A 675 -11.70 -11.99 9.92
CA THR A 675 -11.91 -13.11 8.99
C THR A 675 -12.42 -14.32 9.77
N LEU A 676 -13.51 -14.94 9.30
CA LEU A 676 -14.03 -16.20 9.83
C LEU A 676 -14.40 -17.09 8.64
N LEU A 677 -13.65 -18.15 8.46
CA LEU A 677 -13.80 -19.07 7.33
C LEU A 677 -13.78 -20.54 7.78
N LEU A 678 -14.38 -21.40 6.98
CA LEU A 678 -14.38 -22.86 7.09
C LEU A 678 -13.31 -23.41 6.15
N GLY A 679 -12.40 -24.24 6.66
CA GLY A 679 -11.34 -24.82 5.85
C GLY A 679 -10.56 -25.92 6.57
N GLU A 680 -9.51 -26.41 5.94
CA GLU A 680 -8.56 -27.39 6.49
C GLU A 680 -7.12 -27.09 6.06
N ILE A 681 -6.16 -27.50 6.84
CA ILE A 681 -4.74 -27.42 6.47
C ILE A 681 -4.34 -28.71 5.75
N VAL A 682 -4.10 -28.62 4.46
CA VAL A 682 -3.75 -29.77 3.62
C VAL A 682 -2.24 -29.76 3.30
N LYS A 683 -1.64 -30.93 3.26
CA LYS A 683 -0.30 -31.15 2.72
C LYS A 683 -0.41 -31.36 1.23
N GLU A 684 -0.14 -30.32 0.44
CA GLU A 684 -0.02 -30.44 -1.00
C GLU A 684 1.32 -31.03 -1.40
N ILE A 685 1.31 -31.80 -2.50
CA ILE A 685 2.46 -32.49 -3.05
C ILE A 685 2.72 -31.92 -4.42
N LYS A 686 3.88 -31.32 -4.64
CA LYS A 686 4.36 -30.85 -5.96
C LYS A 686 5.55 -31.69 -6.41
N GLY A 687 5.62 -31.95 -7.72
CA GLY A 687 6.71 -32.73 -8.32
C GLY A 687 6.52 -34.25 -8.24
N GLU A 688 7.50 -34.99 -8.72
CA GLU A 688 7.45 -36.45 -8.86
C GLU A 688 8.55 -37.16 -8.09
N ARG A 689 8.25 -38.37 -7.59
CA ARG A 689 9.19 -39.28 -6.93
C ARG A 689 10.11 -38.58 -5.92
N GLN A 690 11.42 -38.62 -6.11
CA GLN A 690 12.42 -38.05 -5.19
C GLN A 690 12.40 -36.49 -5.15
N ARG A 691 11.87 -35.84 -6.19
CA ARG A 691 11.74 -34.38 -6.26
C ARG A 691 10.45 -33.84 -5.64
N GLN A 692 9.64 -34.69 -5.02
CA GLN A 692 8.41 -34.27 -4.33
C GLN A 692 8.70 -33.31 -3.18
N VAL A 693 7.98 -32.19 -3.19
CA VAL A 693 7.98 -31.20 -2.11
C VAL A 693 6.59 -31.18 -1.48
N TRP A 694 6.56 -31.14 -0.15
CA TRP A 694 5.32 -31.05 0.64
C TRP A 694 5.14 -29.63 1.13
N ILE A 695 3.99 -29.06 0.84
CA ILE A 695 3.66 -27.66 1.18
C ILE A 695 2.39 -27.67 2.02
N TYR A 696 2.44 -27.02 3.20
CA TYR A 696 1.22 -26.76 3.96
C TYR A 696 0.42 -25.66 3.30
N THR A 697 -0.85 -25.92 3.08
CA THR A 697 -1.78 -25.00 2.40
C THR A 697 -3.10 -24.97 3.16
N LEU A 698 -3.61 -23.77 3.46
CA LEU A 698 -4.97 -23.59 3.92
C LEU A 698 -5.92 -23.74 2.72
N HIS A 699 -6.73 -24.78 2.71
CA HIS A 699 -7.81 -24.98 1.76
C HIS A 699 -9.11 -24.42 2.34
N ILE A 700 -9.56 -23.27 1.84
CA ILE A 700 -10.85 -22.66 2.20
C ILE A 700 -11.95 -23.45 1.50
N VAL A 701 -12.98 -23.84 2.25
CA VAL A 701 -14.18 -24.51 1.76
C VAL A 701 -15.32 -23.50 1.60
N ASP A 702 -15.53 -22.64 2.61
CA ASP A 702 -16.58 -21.63 2.65
C ASP A 702 -16.21 -20.53 3.66
N ALA A 703 -16.96 -19.44 3.71
CA ALA A 703 -16.69 -18.39 4.67
C ALA A 703 -17.95 -17.65 5.14
N ILE A 704 -17.87 -17.12 6.35
CA ILE A 704 -18.87 -16.26 6.98
C ILE A 704 -18.51 -14.80 6.75
N CYS A 705 -17.25 -14.44 7.02
CA CYS A 705 -16.74 -13.08 6.96
C CYS A 705 -15.30 -13.07 6.45
N LEU A 706 -14.98 -12.19 5.51
CA LEU A 706 -13.66 -12.05 4.92
C LEU A 706 -13.16 -10.61 5.14
N GLY A 707 -12.16 -10.42 6.02
CA GLY A 707 -11.59 -9.11 6.31
C GLY A 707 -12.62 -8.05 6.69
N GLY A 708 -13.64 -8.41 7.48
CA GLY A 708 -14.73 -7.54 7.92
C GLY A 708 -15.85 -7.34 6.90
N ILE A 709 -15.84 -8.06 5.77
CA ILE A 709 -16.96 -8.09 4.82
C ILE A 709 -17.77 -9.36 5.06
N ASP A 710 -19.01 -9.20 5.46
CA ASP A 710 -19.95 -10.30 5.69
C ASP A 710 -20.48 -10.86 4.37
N ILE A 711 -20.28 -12.16 4.14
CA ILE A 711 -20.72 -12.84 2.92
C ILE A 711 -21.70 -13.98 3.18
N ARG A 712 -22.10 -14.21 4.46
CA ARG A 712 -22.96 -15.35 4.85
C ARG A 712 -24.35 -15.37 4.18
N HIS A 713 -24.83 -14.21 3.74
CA HIS A 713 -26.14 -14.06 3.06
C HIS A 713 -26.11 -14.45 1.59
N LEU A 714 -24.91 -14.58 0.98
CA LEU A 714 -24.76 -14.93 -0.42
C LEU A 714 -25.01 -16.41 -0.67
N HIS A 715 -25.30 -16.77 -1.92
CA HIS A 715 -25.33 -18.16 -2.38
C HIS A 715 -23.93 -18.78 -2.31
N ILE A 716 -23.83 -20.09 -2.08
CA ILE A 716 -22.53 -20.77 -1.91
C ILE A 716 -21.54 -20.52 -3.06
N GLU A 717 -22.01 -20.59 -4.32
CA GLU A 717 -21.15 -20.33 -5.48
C GLU A 717 -20.56 -18.90 -5.47
N GLU A 718 -21.33 -17.91 -5.00
CA GLU A 718 -20.87 -16.55 -4.88
C GLU A 718 -19.91 -16.37 -3.69
N ARG A 719 -20.18 -17.06 -2.55
CA ARG A 719 -19.26 -17.08 -1.40
C ARG A 719 -17.91 -17.68 -1.80
N VAL A 720 -17.91 -18.80 -2.55
CA VAL A 720 -16.67 -19.44 -3.05
C VAL A 720 -15.87 -18.48 -3.95
N LYS A 721 -16.52 -17.76 -4.88
CA LYS A 721 -15.85 -16.73 -5.68
C LYS A 721 -15.24 -15.61 -4.83
N GLN A 722 -15.92 -15.17 -3.75
CA GLN A 722 -15.34 -14.21 -2.81
C GLN A 722 -14.15 -14.81 -2.05
N CYS A 723 -14.21 -16.10 -1.68
CA CYS A 723 -13.09 -16.82 -1.08
C CYS A 723 -11.89 -16.93 -2.05
N GLU A 724 -12.12 -17.18 -3.34
CA GLU A 724 -11.06 -17.20 -4.37
C GLU A 724 -10.36 -15.85 -4.50
N MET A 725 -11.13 -14.76 -4.56
CA MET A 725 -10.55 -13.42 -4.54
C MET A 725 -9.74 -13.14 -3.27
N PHE A 726 -10.30 -13.53 -2.11
CA PHE A 726 -9.64 -13.35 -0.83
C PHE A 726 -8.34 -14.16 -0.74
N ALA A 727 -8.34 -15.40 -1.18
CA ALA A 727 -7.16 -16.24 -1.24
C ALA A 727 -6.07 -15.61 -2.14
N LYS A 728 -6.44 -15.14 -3.35
CA LYS A 728 -5.51 -14.41 -4.23
C LYS A 728 -4.91 -13.15 -3.56
N ALA A 729 -5.72 -12.41 -2.79
CA ALA A 729 -5.26 -11.21 -2.09
C ALA A 729 -4.27 -11.54 -0.96
N MET A 730 -4.56 -12.59 -0.15
CA MET A 730 -3.76 -12.96 1.02
C MET A 730 -2.52 -13.77 0.67
N ASN A 731 -2.52 -14.50 -0.45
CA ASN A 731 -1.41 -15.37 -0.82
C ASN A 731 -0.16 -14.58 -1.17
N LYS A 732 1.00 -15.02 -0.64
CA LYS A 732 2.30 -14.35 -0.83
C LYS A 732 3.34 -15.33 -1.40
N PRO A 733 3.36 -15.53 -2.72
CA PRO A 733 4.25 -16.50 -3.36
C PRO A 733 5.75 -16.26 -3.14
N SER A 734 6.18 -15.02 -2.91
CA SER A 734 7.58 -14.71 -2.60
C SER A 734 8.00 -15.22 -1.21
N ARG A 735 7.03 -15.50 -0.32
CA ARG A 735 7.22 -15.87 1.09
C ARG A 735 7.10 -17.39 1.27
N SER A 736 8.18 -18.12 1.00
CA SER A 736 8.24 -19.58 1.16
C SER A 736 8.08 -20.07 2.61
N ASP A 737 8.22 -19.17 3.60
CA ASP A 737 8.02 -19.45 5.01
C ASP A 737 6.54 -19.42 5.45
N LEU A 738 5.64 -18.95 4.58
CA LEU A 738 4.20 -18.89 4.85
C LEU A 738 3.46 -20.05 4.16
N ALA A 739 2.47 -20.59 4.86
CA ALA A 739 1.49 -21.52 4.25
C ALA A 739 0.69 -20.77 3.19
N GLN A 740 0.52 -21.41 2.04
CA GLN A 740 -0.29 -20.87 0.95
C GLN A 740 -1.79 -20.93 1.29
N ILE A 741 -2.59 -20.12 0.63
CA ILE A 741 -4.03 -20.06 0.83
C ILE A 741 -4.71 -20.33 -0.51
N HIS A 742 -5.53 -21.35 -0.57
CA HIS A 742 -6.29 -21.71 -1.76
C HIS A 742 -7.73 -22.01 -1.41
N VAL A 743 -8.59 -22.13 -2.39
CA VAL A 743 -9.99 -22.50 -2.21
C VAL A 743 -10.21 -23.86 -2.80
N LYS A 744 -11.00 -24.70 -2.12
CA LYS A 744 -11.42 -25.97 -2.67
C LYS A 744 -12.36 -25.77 -3.83
N GLU A 745 -12.14 -26.50 -4.88
CA GLU A 745 -13.04 -26.53 -6.01
C GLU A 745 -14.38 -27.13 -5.59
N LEU A 746 -15.45 -26.41 -5.91
CA LEU A 746 -16.81 -26.80 -5.60
C LEU A 746 -17.46 -27.41 -6.83
N PHE A 747 -17.78 -28.69 -6.76
CA PHE A 747 -18.43 -29.44 -7.82
C PHE A 747 -19.93 -29.50 -7.58
N HIS A 748 -20.73 -29.38 -8.65
CA HIS A 748 -22.11 -29.79 -8.57
C HIS A 748 -22.19 -31.32 -8.39
N LEU A 749 -23.12 -31.81 -7.56
CA LEU A 749 -23.20 -33.25 -7.27
C LEU A 749 -23.44 -34.10 -8.53
N GLU A 750 -24.20 -33.57 -9.50
CA GLU A 750 -24.38 -34.24 -10.79
C GLU A 750 -23.08 -34.41 -11.62
N ASN A 751 -22.03 -33.66 -11.28
CA ASN A 751 -20.71 -33.72 -11.91
C ASN A 751 -19.68 -34.48 -11.06
N ILE A 752 -20.09 -35.34 -10.15
CA ILE A 752 -19.20 -36.11 -9.28
C ILE A 752 -18.20 -36.98 -10.05
N PHE A 753 -18.50 -37.30 -11.29
CA PHE A 753 -17.62 -38.06 -12.20
C PHE A 753 -16.33 -37.29 -12.52
N ASP A 754 -16.32 -35.97 -12.48
CA ASP A 754 -15.14 -35.14 -12.67
C ASP A 754 -14.15 -35.31 -11.52
N ILE A 755 -14.65 -35.53 -10.30
CA ILE A 755 -13.82 -35.85 -9.14
C ILE A 755 -13.10 -37.19 -9.36
N HIS A 756 -13.83 -38.21 -9.79
CA HIS A 756 -13.24 -39.54 -10.06
C HIS A 756 -12.19 -39.51 -11.20
N ALA A 757 -12.45 -38.72 -12.23
CA ALA A 757 -11.50 -38.55 -13.36
C ALA A 757 -10.16 -37.95 -12.92
N ARG A 758 -10.15 -37.19 -11.81
CA ARG A 758 -8.96 -36.53 -11.25
C ARG A 758 -8.28 -37.32 -10.12
N LEU A 759 -8.83 -38.45 -9.73
CA LEU A 759 -8.15 -39.39 -8.84
C LEU A 759 -7.11 -40.16 -9.61
N LYS A 760 -5.84 -40.02 -9.24
CA LYS A 760 -4.70 -40.64 -9.89
C LYS A 760 -3.84 -41.39 -8.89
N SER A 761 -3.20 -42.44 -9.38
CA SER A 761 -2.26 -43.16 -8.59
C SER A 761 -0.84 -42.62 -8.78
N LYS A 762 -0.24 -42.08 -7.74
CA LYS A 762 1.09 -41.46 -7.76
C LYS A 762 2.08 -42.22 -6.88
N ILE A 763 3.32 -42.36 -7.36
CA ILE A 763 4.39 -42.97 -6.58
C ILE A 763 4.96 -41.88 -5.65
N MET A 764 4.87 -42.13 -4.35
CA MET A 764 5.36 -41.23 -3.32
C MET A 764 6.87 -41.34 -3.13
N LYS A 765 7.49 -40.35 -2.47
CA LYS A 765 8.93 -40.33 -2.16
C LYS A 765 9.43 -41.57 -1.43
N ASN A 766 8.56 -42.28 -0.69
CA ASN A 766 8.83 -43.53 -0.01
C ASN A 766 8.62 -44.78 -0.90
N ASN A 767 8.49 -44.61 -2.21
CA ASN A 767 8.19 -45.65 -3.22
C ASN A 767 6.82 -46.33 -3.02
N LYS A 768 5.96 -45.89 -2.14
CA LYS A 768 4.60 -46.41 -2.02
C LYS A 768 3.69 -45.77 -3.04
N LYS A 769 2.80 -46.58 -3.62
CA LYS A 769 1.73 -46.11 -4.51
C LYS A 769 0.60 -45.58 -3.65
N GLN A 770 0.18 -44.32 -3.89
CA GLN A 770 -0.87 -43.62 -3.17
C GLN A 770 -1.84 -43.00 -4.14
N GLU A 771 -3.13 -43.11 -3.86
CA GLU A 771 -4.14 -42.37 -4.59
C GLU A 771 -4.11 -40.90 -4.17
N VAL A 772 -4.11 -40.00 -5.15
CA VAL A 772 -4.07 -38.54 -4.96
C VAL A 772 -5.13 -37.86 -5.82
N PHE A 773 -5.63 -36.74 -5.34
CA PHE A 773 -6.51 -35.87 -6.10
C PHE A 773 -5.70 -34.74 -6.76
N GLU A 774 -5.73 -34.68 -8.10
CA GLU A 774 -5.01 -33.66 -8.87
C GLU A 774 -5.73 -32.31 -8.82
N LEU A 775 -4.98 -31.24 -8.50
CA LEU A 775 -5.47 -29.87 -8.54
C LEU A 775 -5.29 -29.28 -9.95
N ASN A 776 -6.16 -28.35 -10.36
CA ASN A 776 -6.06 -27.64 -11.64
C ASN A 776 -4.98 -26.55 -11.64
N ARG A 777 -3.85 -26.76 -10.97
CA ARG A 777 -2.76 -25.79 -10.85
C ARG A 777 -1.43 -26.45 -10.50
N ASP A 778 -0.35 -25.96 -11.09
CA ASP A 778 1.06 -26.22 -10.71
C ASP A 778 1.45 -27.68 -10.49
N ASP A 779 0.86 -28.65 -11.19
CA ASP A 779 1.03 -30.10 -10.98
C ASP A 779 0.90 -30.52 -9.49
N ALA A 780 0.13 -29.75 -8.72
CA ALA A 780 -0.11 -30.02 -7.33
C ALA A 780 -1.21 -31.05 -7.13
N CYS A 781 -1.05 -31.88 -6.12
CA CYS A 781 -2.05 -32.85 -5.71
C CYS A 781 -2.05 -33.02 -4.20
N PHE A 782 -3.08 -33.66 -3.64
CA PHE A 782 -3.12 -34.06 -2.23
C PHE A 782 -3.77 -35.44 -2.08
N VAL A 783 -3.57 -36.06 -0.92
CA VAL A 783 -4.22 -37.33 -0.58
C VAL A 783 -5.67 -37.06 -0.18
N PRO A 784 -6.67 -37.57 -0.87
CA PRO A 784 -8.06 -37.37 -0.52
C PRO A 784 -8.50 -38.37 0.57
N GLU A 785 -9.35 -37.90 1.51
CA GLU A 785 -9.85 -38.70 2.63
C GLU A 785 -11.39 -38.78 2.65
N GLY A 786 -12.07 -37.95 1.85
CA GLY A 786 -13.53 -37.95 1.81
C GLY A 786 -14.13 -36.80 1.00
N LEU A 787 -15.45 -36.69 1.10
CA LEU A 787 -16.25 -35.62 0.47
C LEU A 787 -17.11 -34.92 1.50
N ILE A 788 -17.27 -33.61 1.30
CA ILE A 788 -18.28 -32.81 2.00
C ILE A 788 -19.34 -32.35 1.01
N PHE A 789 -20.60 -32.36 1.42
CA PHE A 789 -21.77 -31.99 0.61
C PHE A 789 -22.52 -30.81 1.24
N PHE A 790 -22.92 -29.84 0.43
CA PHE A 790 -23.70 -28.68 0.84
C PHE A 790 -24.97 -28.54 0.02
N ASN A 791 -26.12 -28.41 0.70
CA ASN A 791 -27.37 -28.08 0.05
C ASN A 791 -27.40 -26.55 -0.21
N ALA A 792 -27.51 -26.16 -1.47
CA ALA A 792 -27.44 -24.78 -1.91
C ALA A 792 -28.79 -24.13 -2.20
N THR A 793 -29.84 -24.94 -2.33
CA THR A 793 -31.19 -24.48 -2.73
C THR A 793 -32.17 -24.53 -1.56
N GLN A 794 -32.88 -23.43 -1.28
CA GLN A 794 -33.87 -23.31 -0.22
C GLN A 794 -35.23 -23.79 -0.69
N ALA A 795 -35.82 -24.76 0.03
CA ALA A 795 -37.22 -25.16 -0.21
C ALA A 795 -38.18 -23.95 -0.06
N PRO A 796 -39.27 -23.87 -0.84
CA PRO A 796 -39.82 -24.89 -1.75
C PRO A 796 -39.24 -24.87 -3.18
N TRP A 797 -38.16 -24.16 -3.42
CA TRP A 797 -37.46 -24.18 -4.69
C TRP A 797 -36.59 -25.43 -4.84
N ALA A 798 -36.46 -25.93 -6.07
CA ALA A 798 -35.53 -26.99 -6.43
C ALA A 798 -34.85 -26.65 -7.77
N ARG A 799 -33.54 -26.91 -7.87
CA ARG A 799 -32.80 -26.75 -9.11
C ARG A 799 -32.99 -28.00 -10.00
N HIS A 800 -33.14 -27.81 -11.27
CA HIS A 800 -33.31 -28.86 -12.28
C HIS A 800 -32.49 -28.52 -13.54
N ILE A 801 -32.27 -29.55 -14.36
CA ILE A 801 -31.70 -29.40 -15.71
C ILE A 801 -32.76 -29.81 -16.73
N SER A 802 -33.02 -28.97 -17.72
CA SER A 802 -33.99 -29.24 -18.78
C SER A 802 -33.46 -30.34 -19.71
N LYS A 803 -34.21 -31.45 -19.88
CA LYS A 803 -33.85 -32.53 -20.79
C LYS A 803 -33.80 -32.10 -22.28
N LYS A 804 -34.55 -31.05 -22.66
CA LYS A 804 -34.58 -30.54 -24.03
C LYS A 804 -33.45 -29.61 -24.39
N THR A 805 -33.08 -28.72 -23.44
CA THR A 805 -32.15 -27.59 -23.71
C THR A 805 -30.83 -27.71 -22.97
N ASN A 806 -30.73 -28.64 -22.03
CA ASN A 806 -29.61 -28.83 -21.10
C ASN A 806 -29.29 -27.56 -20.26
N TYR A 807 -30.23 -26.59 -20.19
CA TYR A 807 -30.10 -25.42 -19.35
C TYR A 807 -30.61 -25.70 -17.94
N LYS A 808 -29.94 -25.14 -16.91
CA LYS A 808 -30.40 -25.17 -15.53
C LYS A 808 -31.56 -24.19 -15.33
N TYR A 809 -32.52 -24.59 -14.52
CA TYR A 809 -33.64 -23.74 -14.09
C TYR A 809 -34.05 -24.07 -12.66
N TYR A 810 -34.74 -23.16 -12.00
CA TYR A 810 -35.27 -23.30 -10.65
C TYR A 810 -36.78 -23.43 -10.72
N PHE A 811 -37.31 -24.45 -10.05
CA PHE A 811 -38.73 -24.77 -10.00
C PHE A 811 -39.26 -24.61 -8.58
N HIS A 812 -40.32 -23.83 -8.41
CA HIS A 812 -40.99 -23.66 -7.12
C HIS A 812 -42.11 -24.69 -6.97
N LYS A 813 -41.91 -25.68 -6.08
CA LYS A 813 -42.81 -26.82 -5.89
C LYS A 813 -44.27 -26.41 -5.52
N GLY A 814 -44.46 -25.28 -4.82
CA GLY A 814 -45.80 -24.83 -4.38
C GLY A 814 -46.57 -24.02 -5.44
N THR A 815 -45.91 -23.23 -6.27
CA THR A 815 -46.52 -22.34 -7.27
C THR A 815 -46.34 -22.81 -8.70
N SER A 816 -45.59 -23.90 -8.92
CA SER A 816 -45.23 -24.42 -10.25
C SER A 816 -44.51 -23.40 -11.16
N LYS A 817 -43.95 -22.34 -10.55
CA LYS A 817 -43.17 -21.31 -11.29
C LYS A 817 -41.80 -21.82 -11.60
N SER A 818 -41.34 -21.57 -12.85
CA SER A 818 -39.97 -21.90 -13.30
C SER A 818 -39.19 -20.60 -13.66
N LEU A 819 -37.96 -20.51 -13.25
CA LEU A 819 -37.04 -19.37 -13.54
C LEU A 819 -35.68 -19.91 -13.98
N TYR A 820 -35.03 -19.26 -14.93
CA TYR A 820 -33.67 -19.61 -15.37
C TYR A 820 -32.58 -19.00 -14.48
N GLU A 821 -32.87 -17.87 -13.82
CA GLU A 821 -31.98 -17.24 -12.89
C GLU A 821 -32.30 -17.70 -11.47
N LEU A 822 -31.30 -17.73 -10.59
CA LEU A 822 -31.46 -18.07 -9.17
C LEU A 822 -32.34 -17.02 -8.46
N PRO A 823 -33.52 -17.36 -8.01
CA PRO A 823 -34.35 -16.45 -7.21
C PRO A 823 -33.70 -16.17 -5.85
N LYS A 824 -33.84 -14.95 -5.33
CA LYS A 824 -33.27 -14.56 -4.02
C LYS A 824 -33.72 -15.45 -2.89
N ASP A 825 -34.99 -15.87 -2.90
CA ASP A 825 -35.63 -16.76 -1.91
C ASP A 825 -35.29 -18.26 -2.10
N ALA A 826 -34.71 -18.63 -3.25
CA ALA A 826 -34.15 -19.95 -3.52
C ALA A 826 -32.72 -20.12 -3.01
N SER A 827 -32.04 -19.04 -2.68
CA SER A 827 -30.64 -19.07 -2.24
C SER A 827 -30.53 -19.43 -0.75
N LYS A 828 -29.82 -20.51 -0.43
CA LYS A 828 -29.48 -20.83 0.96
C LYS A 828 -28.33 -19.97 1.43
N ASN A 829 -28.51 -19.37 2.60
CA ASN A 829 -27.41 -18.68 3.30
C ASN A 829 -26.42 -19.68 3.90
N PHE A 830 -25.28 -19.17 4.41
CA PHE A 830 -24.23 -20.01 5.02
C PHE A 830 -24.78 -20.90 6.15
N GLY A 831 -25.55 -20.33 7.10
CA GLY A 831 -26.05 -21.07 8.28
C GLY A 831 -26.90 -22.26 7.92
N ASN A 832 -27.84 -22.08 6.98
CA ASN A 832 -28.73 -23.16 6.53
C ASN A 832 -27.99 -24.23 5.73
N SER A 833 -27.08 -23.81 4.83
CA SER A 833 -26.25 -24.72 4.04
C SER A 833 -25.30 -25.55 4.92
N TYR A 834 -24.67 -24.90 5.91
CA TYR A 834 -23.77 -25.55 6.85
C TYR A 834 -24.50 -26.52 7.83
N ALA A 835 -25.68 -26.16 8.30
CA ALA A 835 -26.47 -27.01 9.20
C ALA A 835 -26.96 -28.31 8.54
N GLU A 836 -27.23 -28.27 7.23
CA GLU A 836 -27.71 -29.42 6.46
C GLU A 836 -26.61 -30.25 5.81
N ARG A 837 -25.31 -29.86 5.97
CA ARG A 837 -24.18 -30.53 5.32
C ARG A 837 -24.12 -32.02 5.64
N ALA A 838 -23.64 -32.78 4.68
CA ALA A 838 -23.32 -34.19 4.86
C ALA A 838 -21.87 -34.48 4.51
N VAL A 839 -21.32 -35.55 5.05
CA VAL A 839 -19.93 -35.98 4.80
C VAL A 839 -19.89 -37.46 4.44
N ASN A 840 -18.93 -37.81 3.60
CA ASN A 840 -18.58 -39.21 3.29
C ASN A 840 -17.08 -39.40 3.50
N TRP A 841 -16.69 -40.21 4.47
CA TRP A 841 -15.31 -40.52 4.80
C TRP A 841 -14.90 -41.86 4.20
N TRP A 842 -13.88 -41.86 3.30
CA TRP A 842 -13.50 -43.06 2.57
C TRP A 842 -12.80 -44.14 3.40
N ASN A 843 -12.15 -43.76 4.51
CA ASN A 843 -11.47 -44.65 5.41
C ASN A 843 -12.18 -44.85 6.76
N SER A 844 -13.51 -44.65 6.79
CA SER A 844 -14.33 -44.86 7.99
C SER A 844 -14.33 -46.35 8.31
N LYS A 845 -14.02 -46.68 9.57
CA LYS A 845 -14.13 -48.10 10.08
C LYS A 845 -15.59 -48.52 10.36
N ASN A 846 -16.54 -47.71 9.96
CA ASN A 846 -17.93 -47.97 10.16
C ASN A 846 -18.44 -49.01 9.15
N LEU A 847 -19.08 -50.11 9.58
CA LEU A 847 -19.65 -51.14 8.70
C LEU A 847 -20.70 -50.59 7.71
N ALA A 848 -21.20 -49.38 7.93
CA ALA A 848 -22.17 -48.68 7.09
C ALA A 848 -21.52 -47.63 6.17
N SER A 849 -20.17 -47.50 6.13
CA SER A 849 -19.49 -46.51 5.29
C SER A 849 -19.70 -46.84 3.81
N ILE A 850 -20.01 -45.80 3.04
CA ILE A 850 -20.16 -45.87 1.58
C ILE A 850 -18.89 -45.40 0.87
N THR A 851 -18.65 -45.99 -0.28
CA THR A 851 -17.52 -45.59 -1.15
C THR A 851 -17.91 -44.44 -2.07
N LEU A 852 -16.92 -43.79 -2.69
CA LEU A 852 -17.18 -42.84 -3.78
C LEU A 852 -18.01 -43.51 -4.91
N SER A 853 -17.71 -44.75 -5.22
CA SER A 853 -18.42 -45.52 -6.25
C SER A 853 -19.93 -45.68 -5.94
N ASP A 854 -20.30 -45.85 -4.66
CA ASP A 854 -21.70 -45.93 -4.26
C ASP A 854 -22.45 -44.60 -4.48
N VAL A 855 -21.79 -43.49 -4.14
CA VAL A 855 -22.36 -42.14 -4.41
C VAL A 855 -22.47 -41.91 -5.92
N MET A 856 -21.46 -42.29 -6.69
CA MET A 856 -21.48 -42.18 -8.17
C MET A 856 -22.57 -43.03 -8.77
N TYR A 857 -22.78 -44.27 -8.28
CA TYR A 857 -23.86 -45.12 -8.71
C TYR A 857 -25.23 -44.46 -8.45
N TYR A 858 -25.46 -43.99 -7.22
CA TYR A 858 -26.70 -43.27 -6.89
C TYR A 858 -26.94 -42.05 -7.79
N VAL A 859 -25.91 -41.22 -8.01
CA VAL A 859 -26.01 -40.07 -8.90
C VAL A 859 -26.31 -40.53 -10.33
N SER A 860 -25.67 -41.60 -10.79
CA SER A 860 -25.89 -42.13 -12.15
C SER A 860 -27.36 -42.53 -12.37
N GLU A 861 -28.00 -43.14 -11.38
CA GLU A 861 -29.42 -43.52 -11.46
C GLU A 861 -30.37 -42.29 -11.53
N LYS A 862 -29.98 -41.17 -10.97
CA LYS A 862 -30.78 -39.95 -10.91
C LYS A 862 -30.42 -38.92 -12.02
N CYS A 863 -29.36 -39.12 -12.75
CA CYS A 863 -28.82 -38.18 -13.73
C CYS A 863 -28.66 -38.81 -15.12
N ASP A 864 -29.14 -38.15 -16.16
CA ASP A 864 -29.02 -38.57 -17.56
C ASP A 864 -27.84 -37.85 -18.26
N SER A 865 -26.78 -37.51 -17.55
CA SER A 865 -25.59 -36.84 -18.13
C SER A 865 -24.78 -37.81 -18.99
N ALA A 866 -24.01 -37.28 -19.97
CA ALA A 866 -23.13 -38.09 -20.80
C ALA A 866 -22.08 -38.84 -19.97
N ALA A 867 -21.57 -38.23 -18.87
CA ALA A 867 -20.62 -38.87 -17.99
C ALA A 867 -21.28 -39.99 -17.15
N SER A 868 -22.51 -39.78 -16.70
CA SER A 868 -23.35 -40.80 -16.02
C SER A 868 -23.60 -42.00 -16.94
N ASN A 869 -23.97 -41.75 -18.20
CA ASN A 869 -24.23 -42.82 -19.15
C ASN A 869 -22.96 -43.64 -19.49
N ARG A 870 -21.81 -43.03 -19.62
CA ARG A 870 -20.52 -43.74 -19.77
C ARG A 870 -20.21 -44.60 -18.54
N TYR A 871 -20.44 -44.08 -17.33
CA TYR A 871 -20.23 -44.82 -16.10
C TYR A 871 -21.16 -46.05 -16.01
N LYS A 872 -22.45 -45.91 -16.37
CA LYS A 872 -23.43 -47.01 -16.41
C LYS A 872 -22.94 -48.11 -17.38
N THR A 873 -22.47 -47.75 -18.60
CA THR A 873 -21.98 -48.69 -19.62
C THR A 873 -20.70 -49.43 -19.17
N GLN A 874 -19.91 -48.86 -18.30
CA GLN A 874 -18.68 -49.55 -17.77
C GLN A 874 -19.01 -50.52 -16.60
N GLN A 875 -20.14 -50.39 -15.98
CA GLN A 875 -20.60 -51.28 -14.90
C GLN A 875 -21.48 -52.45 -15.42
N THR A 876 -22.11 -52.30 -16.58
CA THR A 876 -22.76 -53.42 -17.31
C THR A 876 -21.76 -54.19 -18.15
#